data_c201040d4d018b7aafb9c6c3553d435d
#
_entry.id   c201040d4d018b7aafb9c6c3553d435d
#
_cell.length_a   1.000
_cell.length_b   1.000
_cell.length_c   1.000
_cell.angle_alpha   90.00
_cell.angle_beta   90.00
_cell.angle_gamma   90.00
#
_symmetry.space_group_name_H-M   'P 1'
#
loop_
_entity.id
_entity.type
_entity.pdbx_description
1 polymer ?
#
loop_
_entity_poly.entity_id
_entity_poly.type
_entity_poly.pdbx_seq_one_letter_code
_entity_poly.pdbx_strand_id
1 'polypeptide(L)'
;MPRMKIIQVLVAVSLAVPTALAAPAAAQSPTAPAGCDPTQTEPVYRGKVPSPKQVLGFELGERQATAAESDRYLETVAAKSERVISGTLARTAQGRPLKYAIAGRPELMSKAGLAKVRAEAALLRDPRTPDALAKRITERGVPILWVSGNVHGNEPSGTDAALKVLRDLGDRSDCAATSILDNALVIVLPTQNPDGREANTRQNAYGFDMNRDWFARTQPETDGKLAMLNEYPPALYIDAHEMGGTSYFFPPNADPIYHETPEQAIGWINDLYGAAMAAEFTRQGIDYFNRDVYDLFYQGYGDTVPTSAFHAAGMTFEKGGESPYPDRVKEQYLTQWVTLSAATRNRHQILSQWRQMTVDAYAQGKAGKLEPNQIYNPPNQVDRPVPDRPVRNYFLRDDDPAKRDEVRTVVRRLQRMGVDVKKLVRPLQVPDFKTYGHPEAKTTLPSGTYWISMAQGQKHWIQAMLNEDSYTPFPYFYDVTAWSLPLLGNVSGGSSGAVLKPQAAPVGTLPAPRPGHDGTAPKIGILQLSATSSATRQSAGWLRHRLDRDWKLPFTLLTPADVAAGKLKGVEVLLTPDGPSKPAYDALGDTGRAALQQWTRDGGRYVGWQGGTELAALLGLTTATLTEPTSDIPGTLFRVKVDKTSPLADDVGATAWNFTSYDPVMKASSGVVVSYPKTDSPDWFVSGFEEGASELGGTAAVVDQPVGAGRSVLFAAEPNFRAFTDGTATLLYNAILGPDPAGAQAPQAGATAKAAEQAAALPSYESPIRVSVKAADAVRASSVLRSVGAQWAERRSGGVVHYVIDNPRGLPTDHHPFAGRLPSLIKKAGIVPVAVTLP
;
A
#
# COMPACT_ATOMS: atom_id res chain seq x y z
N MET A 1 -52.77 -52.84 38.29
CA MET A 1 -51.94 -53.81 37.60
C MET A 1 -52.56 -54.15 36.26
N PRO A 2 -51.99 -53.82 35.19
CA PRO A 2 -51.63 -54.81 34.17
C PRO A 2 -50.21 -54.60 33.68
N ARG A 3 -49.65 -55.70 33.14
CA ARG A 3 -48.27 -55.93 32.77
C ARG A 3 -47.90 -55.22 31.42
N MET A 4 -46.88 -54.47 31.46
CA MET A 4 -46.26 -53.88 30.25
C MET A 4 -45.28 -54.86 29.67
N LYS A 5 -45.48 -55.23 28.37
CA LYS A 5 -44.52 -56.07 27.57
C LYS A 5 -43.40 -55.17 27.08
N ILE A 6 -42.18 -55.53 27.40
CA ILE A 6 -40.98 -54.93 26.85
C ILE A 6 -40.73 -55.57 25.48
N ILE A 7 -40.76 -54.72 24.44
CA ILE A 7 -40.29 -55.11 23.07
C ILE A 7 -38.83 -54.65 22.99
N GLN A 8 -37.91 -55.59 22.91
CA GLN A 8 -36.53 -55.35 22.58
C GLN A 8 -36.43 -55.13 21.09
N VAL A 9 -36.09 -53.89 20.67
CA VAL A 9 -35.68 -53.56 19.31
C VAL A 9 -34.14 -53.71 19.24
N LEU A 10 -33.67 -54.69 18.53
CA LEU A 10 -32.29 -54.83 18.14
C LEU A 10 -31.95 -53.79 17.07
N VAL A 11 -31.20 -52.76 17.42
CA VAL A 11 -30.62 -51.83 16.45
C VAL A 11 -29.26 -52.43 16.02
N ALA A 12 -29.19 -52.91 14.80
CA ALA A 12 -27.94 -53.30 14.17
C ALA A 12 -27.15 -52.02 13.81
N VAL A 13 -26.11 -51.74 14.57
CA VAL A 13 -25.16 -50.67 14.22
C VAL A 13 -24.25 -51.20 13.10
N SER A 14 -24.52 -50.78 11.88
CA SER A 14 -23.60 -50.94 10.78
C SER A 14 -22.44 -49.95 10.94
N LEU A 15 -21.31 -50.44 11.31
CA LEU A 15 -20.05 -49.70 11.24
C LEU A 15 -19.73 -49.41 9.78
N ALA A 16 -20.08 -48.22 9.28
CA ALA A 16 -19.56 -47.69 8.05
C ALA A 16 -18.10 -47.28 8.27
N VAL A 17 -17.21 -48.06 7.74
CA VAL A 17 -15.78 -47.64 7.57
C VAL A 17 -15.76 -46.45 6.66
N PRO A 18 -15.17 -45.31 7.06
CA PRO A 18 -15.00 -44.20 6.12
C PRO A 18 -14.03 -44.66 5.05
N THR A 19 -14.52 -44.88 3.83
CA THR A 19 -13.66 -44.94 2.66
C THR A 19 -12.94 -43.62 2.55
N ALA A 20 -11.65 -43.64 2.80
CA ALA A 20 -10.78 -42.51 2.47
C ALA A 20 -10.98 -42.22 0.99
N LEU A 21 -11.53 -41.03 0.70
CA LEU A 21 -11.52 -40.46 -0.63
C LEU A 21 -10.05 -40.35 -1.03
N ALA A 22 -9.61 -41.24 -1.92
CA ALA A 22 -8.31 -41.13 -2.55
C ALA A 22 -8.25 -39.76 -3.21
N ALA A 23 -7.30 -38.94 -2.84
CA ALA A 23 -6.99 -37.72 -3.55
C ALA A 23 -6.87 -38.04 -5.05
N PRO A 24 -7.44 -37.21 -5.94
CA PRO A 24 -7.31 -37.46 -7.35
C PRO A 24 -5.83 -37.52 -7.68
N ALA A 25 -5.39 -38.62 -8.31
CA ALA A 25 -4.03 -38.77 -8.76
C ALA A 25 -3.66 -37.54 -9.58
N ALA A 26 -2.62 -36.83 -9.15
CA ALA A 26 -2.07 -35.71 -9.87
C ALA A 26 -1.79 -36.15 -11.29
N ALA A 27 -2.49 -35.53 -12.25
CA ALA A 27 -2.19 -35.74 -13.66
C ALA A 27 -0.72 -35.32 -13.85
N GLN A 28 0.12 -36.25 -14.19
CA GLN A 28 1.52 -35.97 -14.44
C GLN A 28 1.62 -34.96 -15.58
N SER A 29 2.06 -33.76 -15.27
CA SER A 29 2.47 -32.77 -16.26
C SER A 29 3.55 -33.38 -17.14
N PRO A 30 3.67 -32.99 -18.43
CA PRO A 30 4.79 -33.41 -19.23
C PRO A 30 6.04 -32.93 -18.52
N THR A 31 6.75 -33.88 -17.93
CA THR A 31 7.98 -33.70 -17.19
C THR A 31 8.99 -33.01 -18.09
N ALA A 32 9.68 -32.00 -17.57
CA ALA A 32 10.97 -31.61 -18.15
C ALA A 32 11.76 -32.85 -18.48
N PRO A 33 12.58 -32.88 -19.55
CA PRO A 33 13.36 -34.03 -19.93
C PRO A 33 13.99 -34.64 -18.69
N ALA A 34 13.87 -35.96 -18.50
CA ALA A 34 14.44 -36.63 -17.35
C ALA A 34 15.92 -36.24 -17.25
N GLY A 35 16.31 -35.57 -16.16
CA GLY A 35 17.67 -35.08 -15.94
C GLY A 35 17.86 -33.54 -16.04
N CYS A 36 16.83 -32.72 -16.36
CA CYS A 36 16.97 -31.26 -16.35
C CYS A 36 16.68 -30.69 -14.96
N ASP A 37 17.71 -30.38 -14.21
CA ASP A 37 17.59 -29.59 -12.99
C ASP A 37 17.86 -28.11 -13.32
N PRO A 38 16.90 -27.20 -13.13
CA PRO A 38 17.03 -25.78 -13.53
C PRO A 38 18.14 -25.02 -12.79
N THR A 39 18.54 -25.48 -11.62
CA THR A 39 19.55 -24.82 -10.79
C THR A 39 20.92 -25.48 -10.84
N GLN A 40 20.99 -26.76 -11.27
CA GLN A 40 22.23 -27.50 -11.41
C GLN A 40 22.69 -27.66 -12.87
N THR A 41 21.85 -27.25 -13.84
CA THR A 41 22.20 -27.26 -15.26
C THR A 41 23.21 -26.17 -15.58
N GLU A 42 24.38 -26.55 -16.06
CA GLU A 42 25.39 -25.57 -16.49
C GLU A 42 24.85 -24.69 -17.64
N PRO A 43 25.01 -23.37 -17.52
CA PRO A 43 24.55 -22.42 -18.54
C PRO A 43 25.28 -22.61 -19.87
N VAL A 44 24.53 -22.84 -20.95
CA VAL A 44 25.07 -22.92 -22.31
C VAL A 44 24.55 -21.71 -23.09
N TYR A 45 25.42 -20.72 -23.35
CA TYR A 45 25.08 -19.52 -24.09
C TYR A 45 25.28 -19.72 -25.60
N ARG A 46 24.33 -19.17 -26.40
CA ARG A 46 24.44 -19.13 -27.87
C ARG A 46 25.48 -18.10 -28.34
N GLY A 47 25.86 -17.17 -27.47
CA GLY A 47 26.81 -16.10 -27.79
C GLY A 47 26.23 -14.98 -28.65
N LYS A 48 24.90 -14.90 -28.79
CA LYS A 48 24.23 -13.82 -29.53
C LYS A 48 24.12 -12.53 -28.72
N VAL A 49 23.90 -12.65 -27.41
CA VAL A 49 23.77 -11.51 -26.50
C VAL A 49 25.12 -11.27 -25.81
N PRO A 50 25.69 -10.05 -25.92
CA PRO A 50 26.93 -9.72 -25.23
C PRO A 50 26.77 -9.78 -23.70
N SER A 51 27.87 -10.14 -23.02
CA SER A 51 27.88 -10.18 -21.55
C SER A 51 27.69 -8.76 -20.95
N PRO A 52 27.23 -8.67 -19.68
CA PRO A 52 27.17 -7.38 -18.99
C PRO A 52 28.51 -6.64 -19.05
N LYS A 53 29.63 -7.34 -18.83
CA LYS A 53 30.97 -6.76 -18.89
C LYS A 53 31.30 -6.13 -20.24
N GLN A 54 30.84 -6.75 -21.35
CA GLN A 54 31.08 -6.21 -22.71
C GLN A 54 30.27 -4.93 -22.97
N VAL A 55 29.10 -4.76 -22.32
CA VAL A 55 28.20 -3.63 -22.54
C VAL A 55 28.40 -2.53 -21.50
N LEU A 56 28.53 -2.93 -20.24
CA LEU A 56 28.56 -2.04 -19.07
C LEU A 56 29.97 -1.78 -18.52
N GLY A 57 30.94 -2.65 -18.86
CA GLY A 57 32.29 -2.62 -18.33
C GLY A 57 32.49 -3.41 -17.03
N PHE A 58 31.43 -4.02 -16.48
CA PHE A 58 31.45 -4.83 -15.26
C PHE A 58 30.41 -5.94 -15.37
N GLU A 59 30.56 -7.00 -14.57
CA GLU A 59 29.53 -8.02 -14.43
C GLU A 59 28.47 -7.60 -13.42
N LEU A 60 27.20 -8.00 -13.65
CA LEU A 60 26.10 -7.74 -12.73
C LEU A 60 26.39 -8.39 -11.36
N GLY A 61 26.35 -7.56 -10.32
CA GLY A 61 26.70 -7.93 -8.96
C GLY A 61 28.11 -7.48 -8.53
N GLU A 62 29.01 -7.08 -9.43
CA GLU A 62 30.29 -6.48 -9.05
C GLU A 62 30.09 -5.10 -8.41
N ARG A 63 29.16 -4.33 -8.94
CA ARG A 63 28.64 -3.07 -8.39
C ARG A 63 27.19 -2.87 -8.83
N GLN A 64 26.51 -1.94 -8.19
CA GLN A 64 25.16 -1.56 -8.56
C GLN A 64 25.13 -0.91 -9.96
N ALA A 65 24.26 -1.40 -10.84
CA ALA A 65 23.95 -0.74 -12.10
C ALA A 65 23.08 0.51 -11.82
N THR A 66 23.38 1.63 -12.46
CA THR A 66 22.49 2.80 -12.47
C THR A 66 21.22 2.50 -13.27
N ALA A 67 20.17 3.33 -13.13
CA ALA A 67 18.96 3.17 -13.93
C ALA A 67 19.26 3.22 -15.46
N ALA A 68 20.13 4.13 -15.88
CA ALA A 68 20.54 4.25 -17.27
C ALA A 68 21.35 3.04 -17.77
N GLU A 69 22.20 2.44 -16.93
CA GLU A 69 22.94 1.21 -17.25
C GLU A 69 22.00 0.01 -17.35
N SER A 70 21.02 -0.10 -16.44
CA SER A 70 19.96 -1.10 -16.49
C SER A 70 19.20 -1.02 -17.83
N ASP A 71 18.72 0.16 -18.20
CA ASP A 71 18.01 0.41 -19.45
C ASP A 71 18.85 0.03 -20.66
N ARG A 72 20.12 0.48 -20.70
CA ARG A 72 21.04 0.18 -21.80
C ARG A 72 21.27 -1.32 -21.98
N TYR A 73 21.44 -2.06 -20.88
CA TYR A 73 21.66 -3.50 -20.96
C TYR A 73 20.38 -4.23 -21.40
N LEU A 74 19.23 -3.88 -20.84
CA LEU A 74 17.93 -4.43 -21.23
C LEU A 74 17.68 -4.24 -22.74
N GLU A 75 17.89 -3.03 -23.26
CA GLU A 75 17.73 -2.71 -24.68
C GLU A 75 18.72 -3.49 -25.56
N THR A 76 19.95 -3.69 -25.08
CA THR A 76 20.95 -4.50 -25.77
C THR A 76 20.51 -5.96 -25.89
N VAL A 77 20.00 -6.55 -24.79
CA VAL A 77 19.47 -7.93 -24.82
C VAL A 77 18.33 -8.05 -25.83
N ALA A 78 17.36 -7.10 -25.78
CA ALA A 78 16.23 -7.10 -26.70
C ALA A 78 16.65 -6.93 -28.18
N ALA A 79 17.64 -6.10 -28.44
CA ALA A 79 18.15 -5.89 -29.80
C ALA A 79 18.94 -7.08 -30.39
N LYS A 80 19.45 -7.97 -29.52
CA LYS A 80 20.32 -9.09 -29.92
C LYS A 80 19.66 -10.46 -29.84
N SER A 81 18.47 -10.55 -29.24
CA SER A 81 17.76 -11.83 -29.04
C SER A 81 16.38 -11.79 -29.71
N GLU A 82 16.11 -12.80 -30.54
CA GLU A 82 14.80 -13.04 -31.15
C GLU A 82 13.73 -13.50 -30.13
N ARG A 83 14.15 -13.78 -28.89
CA ARG A 83 13.33 -14.23 -27.76
C ARG A 83 12.86 -13.10 -26.85
N VAL A 84 13.35 -11.87 -27.09
CA VAL A 84 13.13 -10.74 -26.20
C VAL A 84 12.70 -9.53 -26.99
N ILE A 85 11.68 -8.85 -26.50
CA ILE A 85 11.30 -7.51 -26.97
C ILE A 85 11.31 -6.55 -25.77
N SER A 86 11.48 -5.27 -26.00
CA SER A 86 11.47 -4.24 -24.96
C SER A 86 10.49 -3.12 -25.27
N GLY A 87 10.14 -2.38 -24.22
CA GLY A 87 9.27 -1.22 -24.31
C GLY A 87 9.44 -0.25 -23.15
N THR A 88 8.61 0.77 -23.14
CA THR A 88 8.54 1.76 -22.07
C THR A 88 7.10 1.81 -21.55
N LEU A 89 6.91 1.57 -20.24
CA LEU A 89 5.61 1.61 -19.57
C LEU A 89 5.12 3.04 -19.36
N ALA A 90 6.00 3.87 -18.83
CA ALA A 90 5.73 5.24 -18.42
C ALA A 90 7.02 6.06 -18.41
N ARG A 91 6.87 7.34 -18.08
CA ARG A 91 7.99 8.20 -17.68
C ARG A 91 7.74 8.74 -16.28
N THR A 92 8.77 8.79 -15.48
CA THR A 92 8.73 9.35 -14.12
C THR A 92 8.46 10.85 -14.15
N ALA A 93 8.24 11.40 -12.95
CA ALA A 93 8.10 12.85 -12.78
C ALA A 93 9.33 13.65 -13.30
N GLN A 94 10.53 13.07 -13.24
CA GLN A 94 11.78 13.66 -13.79
C GLN A 94 12.06 13.25 -15.25
N GLY A 95 11.11 12.58 -15.91
CA GLY A 95 11.20 12.22 -17.34
C GLY A 95 11.96 10.94 -17.65
N ARG A 96 12.48 10.20 -16.64
CA ARG A 96 13.16 8.91 -16.85
C ARG A 96 12.18 7.85 -17.34
N PRO A 97 12.56 6.99 -18.29
CA PRO A 97 11.68 5.92 -18.75
C PRO A 97 11.61 4.78 -17.73
N LEU A 98 10.44 4.13 -17.64
CA LEU A 98 10.30 2.82 -17.02
C LEU A 98 10.40 1.77 -18.13
N LYS A 99 11.53 1.11 -18.23
CA LYS A 99 11.79 0.09 -19.24
C LYS A 99 11.36 -1.28 -18.78
N TYR A 100 10.79 -2.04 -19.69
CA TYR A 100 10.47 -3.46 -19.49
C TYR A 100 10.93 -4.30 -20.68
N ALA A 101 11.06 -5.60 -20.44
CA ALA A 101 11.25 -6.58 -21.48
C ALA A 101 10.21 -7.70 -21.36
N ILE A 102 9.86 -8.32 -22.50
CA ILE A 102 9.05 -9.54 -22.56
C ILE A 102 9.92 -10.61 -23.19
N ALA A 103 10.02 -11.77 -22.51
CA ALA A 103 10.77 -12.92 -22.98
C ALA A 103 9.87 -14.14 -23.16
N GLY A 104 10.13 -14.94 -24.18
CA GLY A 104 9.41 -16.16 -24.52
C GLY A 104 9.99 -16.82 -25.77
N ARG A 105 9.41 -17.94 -26.20
CA ARG A 105 9.80 -18.55 -27.47
C ARG A 105 9.56 -17.59 -28.63
N PRO A 106 10.36 -17.68 -29.72
CA PRO A 106 10.32 -16.69 -30.81
C PRO A 106 8.93 -16.47 -31.44
N GLU A 107 8.11 -17.50 -31.51
CA GLU A 107 6.76 -17.43 -32.09
C GLU A 107 5.84 -16.51 -31.29
N LEU A 108 6.04 -16.38 -29.98
CA LEU A 108 5.29 -15.49 -29.10
C LEU A 108 5.75 -14.04 -29.22
N MET A 109 6.95 -13.76 -29.70
CA MET A 109 7.52 -12.39 -29.78
C MET A 109 6.98 -11.55 -30.95
N SER A 110 6.11 -12.12 -31.79
CA SER A 110 5.38 -11.36 -32.81
C SER A 110 4.16 -10.64 -32.24
N LYS A 111 3.66 -9.60 -32.93
CA LYS A 111 2.40 -8.93 -32.59
C LYS A 111 1.23 -9.91 -32.45
N ALA A 112 1.16 -10.90 -33.36
CA ALA A 112 0.11 -11.91 -33.35
C ALA A 112 0.26 -12.88 -32.18
N GLY A 113 1.50 -13.30 -31.86
CA GLY A 113 1.79 -14.17 -30.72
C GLY A 113 1.43 -13.53 -29.39
N LEU A 114 1.83 -12.28 -29.16
CA LEU A 114 1.49 -11.53 -27.97
C LEU A 114 -0.02 -11.26 -27.87
N ALA A 115 -0.67 -10.91 -28.99
CA ALA A 115 -2.13 -10.71 -29.01
C ALA A 115 -2.88 -11.99 -28.66
N LYS A 116 -2.39 -13.16 -29.13
CA LYS A 116 -2.94 -14.47 -28.76
C LYS A 116 -2.84 -14.70 -27.25
N VAL A 117 -1.65 -14.51 -26.64
CA VAL A 117 -1.45 -14.72 -25.19
C VAL A 117 -2.39 -13.82 -24.39
N ARG A 118 -2.51 -12.53 -24.74
CA ARG A 118 -3.44 -11.61 -24.07
C ARG A 118 -4.90 -12.05 -24.21
N ALA A 119 -5.30 -12.47 -25.39
CA ALA A 119 -6.68 -12.94 -25.64
C ALA A 119 -6.99 -14.22 -24.84
N GLU A 120 -6.05 -15.17 -24.77
CA GLU A 120 -6.19 -16.38 -23.98
C GLU A 120 -6.28 -16.08 -22.47
N ALA A 121 -5.43 -15.17 -21.95
CA ALA A 121 -5.49 -14.71 -20.58
C ALA A 121 -6.83 -14.01 -20.26
N ALA A 122 -7.32 -13.14 -21.13
CA ALA A 122 -8.61 -12.48 -20.98
C ALA A 122 -9.78 -13.48 -20.95
N LEU A 123 -9.74 -14.51 -21.81
CA LEU A 123 -10.74 -15.58 -21.81
C LEU A 123 -10.70 -16.41 -20.52
N LEU A 124 -9.55 -16.71 -19.96
CA LEU A 124 -9.46 -17.44 -18.70
C LEU A 124 -9.98 -16.58 -17.51
N ARG A 125 -9.85 -15.27 -17.60
CA ARG A 125 -10.36 -14.33 -16.58
C ARG A 125 -11.82 -13.90 -16.79
N ASP A 126 -12.48 -14.32 -17.85
CA ASP A 126 -13.93 -14.14 -18.01
C ASP A 126 -14.67 -15.39 -17.50
N PRO A 127 -15.39 -15.31 -16.37
CA PRO A 127 -16.11 -16.46 -15.81
C PRO A 127 -17.16 -17.06 -16.75
N ARG A 128 -17.56 -16.32 -17.79
CA ARG A 128 -18.56 -16.76 -18.81
C ARG A 128 -17.93 -17.56 -19.94
N THR A 129 -16.60 -17.63 -20.04
CA THR A 129 -15.92 -18.43 -21.07
C THR A 129 -16.34 -19.88 -20.96
N PRO A 130 -16.80 -20.52 -22.05
CA PRO A 130 -17.21 -21.92 -22.04
C PRO A 130 -16.08 -22.85 -21.58
N ASP A 131 -16.37 -23.81 -20.72
CA ASP A 131 -15.38 -24.69 -20.10
C ASP A 131 -14.53 -25.47 -21.11
N ALA A 132 -15.15 -25.92 -22.23
CA ALA A 132 -14.41 -26.62 -23.30
C ALA A 132 -13.36 -25.71 -23.98
N LEU A 133 -13.64 -24.37 -24.08
CA LEU A 133 -12.67 -23.41 -24.58
C LEU A 133 -11.57 -23.14 -23.54
N ALA A 134 -11.98 -22.89 -22.29
CA ALA A 134 -11.05 -22.69 -21.18
C ALA A 134 -10.08 -23.88 -21.04
N LYS A 135 -10.59 -25.10 -21.07
CA LYS A 135 -9.77 -26.32 -21.03
C LYS A 135 -8.72 -26.37 -22.16
N ARG A 136 -9.12 -26.06 -23.40
CA ARG A 136 -8.15 -26.01 -24.52
C ARG A 136 -7.07 -24.96 -24.30
N ILE A 137 -7.42 -23.81 -23.68
CA ILE A 137 -6.45 -22.75 -23.36
C ILE A 137 -5.50 -23.22 -22.25
N THR A 138 -6.01 -23.84 -21.18
CA THR A 138 -5.16 -24.33 -20.08
C THR A 138 -4.22 -25.45 -20.51
N GLU A 139 -4.60 -26.26 -21.50
CA GLU A 139 -3.76 -27.32 -22.05
C GLU A 139 -2.63 -26.81 -22.96
N ARG A 140 -2.85 -25.72 -23.72
CA ARG A 140 -1.93 -25.26 -24.79
C ARG A 140 -1.36 -23.88 -24.59
N GLY A 141 -1.99 -23.06 -23.74
CA GLY A 141 -1.55 -21.71 -23.42
C GLY A 141 -0.34 -21.65 -22.51
N VAL A 142 0.14 -20.46 -22.30
CA VAL A 142 1.26 -20.18 -21.39
C VAL A 142 0.84 -19.16 -20.33
N PRO A 143 1.22 -19.33 -19.05
CA PRO A 143 1.03 -18.32 -18.03
C PRO A 143 1.91 -17.12 -18.28
N ILE A 144 1.47 -15.95 -17.79
CA ILE A 144 2.23 -14.72 -17.78
C ILE A 144 2.86 -14.58 -16.41
N LEU A 145 4.19 -14.50 -16.37
CA LEU A 145 4.98 -14.45 -15.15
C LEU A 145 5.75 -13.14 -15.12
N TRP A 146 5.70 -12.43 -14.00
CA TRP A 146 6.39 -11.16 -13.82
C TRP A 146 7.55 -11.26 -12.85
N VAL A 147 8.67 -10.64 -13.25
CA VAL A 147 9.86 -10.45 -12.42
C VAL A 147 10.12 -8.95 -12.36
N SER A 148 9.99 -8.37 -11.18
CA SER A 148 10.22 -6.96 -10.97
C SER A 148 11.13 -6.70 -9.76
N GLY A 149 11.72 -5.52 -9.72
CA GLY A 149 12.57 -5.10 -8.61
C GLY A 149 12.68 -3.59 -8.51
N ASN A 150 13.34 -3.15 -7.46
CA ASN A 150 13.67 -1.76 -7.23
C ASN A 150 12.45 -0.81 -7.21
N VAL A 151 11.35 -1.26 -6.61
CA VAL A 151 10.21 -0.39 -6.29
C VAL A 151 10.64 0.65 -5.25
N HIS A 152 11.54 0.29 -4.36
CA HIS A 152 12.31 1.21 -3.53
C HIS A 152 13.67 1.46 -4.17
N GLY A 153 13.99 2.73 -4.46
CA GLY A 153 15.17 3.05 -5.28
C GLY A 153 16.52 2.71 -4.64
N ASN A 154 16.57 2.61 -3.31
CA ASN A 154 17.74 2.22 -2.54
C ASN A 154 17.91 0.71 -2.32
N GLU A 155 17.08 -0.13 -2.98
CA GLU A 155 17.12 -1.60 -2.92
C GLU A 155 17.61 -2.17 -4.28
N PRO A 156 18.92 -2.19 -4.55
CA PRO A 156 19.44 -2.35 -5.90
C PRO A 156 19.56 -3.78 -6.42
N SER A 157 19.68 -4.80 -5.56
CA SER A 157 20.10 -6.14 -6.01
C SER A 157 19.06 -6.83 -6.90
N GLY A 158 17.77 -6.55 -6.68
CA GLY A 158 16.70 -7.06 -7.52
C GLY A 158 16.79 -6.62 -8.99
N THR A 159 17.29 -5.41 -9.27
CA THR A 159 17.55 -4.93 -10.64
C THR A 159 18.59 -5.80 -11.36
N ASP A 160 19.76 -5.97 -10.75
CA ASP A 160 20.85 -6.69 -11.38
C ASP A 160 20.50 -8.18 -11.53
N ALA A 161 19.78 -8.77 -10.57
CA ALA A 161 19.26 -10.13 -10.65
C ALA A 161 18.27 -10.30 -11.81
N ALA A 162 17.31 -9.39 -11.95
CA ALA A 162 16.35 -9.42 -13.05
C ALA A 162 17.02 -9.26 -14.43
N LEU A 163 18.07 -8.45 -14.54
CA LEU A 163 18.87 -8.34 -15.77
C LEU A 163 19.65 -9.63 -16.07
N LYS A 164 20.13 -10.36 -15.04
CA LYS A 164 20.74 -11.70 -15.25
C LYS A 164 19.72 -12.71 -15.75
N VAL A 165 18.52 -12.73 -15.15
CA VAL A 165 17.39 -13.56 -15.65
C VAL A 165 17.08 -13.22 -17.11
N LEU A 166 17.00 -11.94 -17.46
CA LEU A 166 16.71 -11.51 -18.82
C LEU A 166 17.78 -11.96 -19.82
N ARG A 167 19.06 -11.81 -19.47
CA ARG A 167 20.18 -12.32 -20.30
C ARG A 167 20.06 -13.82 -20.54
N ASP A 168 19.82 -14.57 -19.48
CA ASP A 168 19.75 -16.04 -19.54
C ASP A 168 18.57 -16.48 -20.41
N LEU A 169 17.40 -15.90 -20.27
CA LEU A 169 16.27 -16.14 -21.15
C LEU A 169 16.58 -15.74 -22.60
N GLY A 170 17.32 -14.65 -22.80
CA GLY A 170 17.69 -14.15 -24.12
C GLY A 170 18.71 -15.01 -24.86
N ASP A 171 19.67 -15.62 -24.17
CA ASP A 171 20.84 -16.25 -24.82
C ASP A 171 21.13 -17.72 -24.45
N ARG A 172 20.64 -18.26 -23.33
CA ARG A 172 20.87 -19.65 -22.96
C ARG A 172 20.09 -20.61 -23.86
N SER A 173 20.68 -21.75 -24.16
CA SER A 173 20.13 -22.85 -25.00
C SER A 173 19.99 -24.16 -24.27
N ASP A 174 20.42 -24.25 -23.02
CA ASP A 174 20.24 -25.42 -22.20
C ASP A 174 18.76 -25.64 -21.81
N CYS A 175 18.48 -26.82 -21.27
CA CYS A 175 17.13 -27.27 -20.96
C CYS A 175 16.45 -26.40 -19.90
N ALA A 176 17.19 -25.79 -18.98
CA ALA A 176 16.60 -24.94 -17.93
C ALA A 176 15.98 -23.68 -18.53
N ALA A 177 16.72 -22.97 -19.39
CA ALA A 177 16.21 -21.75 -20.03
C ALA A 177 15.12 -22.06 -21.07
N THR A 178 15.32 -23.12 -21.90
CA THR A 178 14.34 -23.49 -22.94
C THR A 178 13.02 -23.96 -22.32
N SER A 179 13.05 -24.66 -21.19
CA SER A 179 11.83 -25.05 -20.46
C SER A 179 11.00 -23.84 -20.02
N ILE A 180 11.64 -22.78 -19.55
CA ILE A 180 10.93 -21.55 -19.19
C ILE A 180 10.33 -20.89 -20.43
N LEU A 181 11.13 -20.71 -21.49
CA LEU A 181 10.71 -20.03 -22.71
C LEU A 181 9.57 -20.75 -23.45
N ASP A 182 9.57 -22.07 -23.43
CA ASP A 182 8.55 -22.90 -24.10
C ASP A 182 7.20 -22.87 -23.35
N ASN A 183 7.24 -22.66 -22.03
CA ASN A 183 6.09 -22.83 -21.14
C ASN A 183 5.60 -21.57 -20.46
N ALA A 184 6.19 -20.41 -20.71
CA ALA A 184 5.75 -19.12 -20.13
C ALA A 184 6.00 -17.93 -21.06
N LEU A 185 5.28 -16.84 -20.81
CA LEU A 185 5.65 -15.50 -21.21
C LEU A 185 6.17 -14.78 -19.96
N VAL A 186 7.44 -14.37 -19.97
CA VAL A 186 8.07 -13.71 -18.80
C VAL A 186 8.20 -12.23 -19.07
N ILE A 187 7.69 -11.41 -18.16
CA ILE A 187 7.83 -9.95 -18.19
C ILE A 187 8.85 -9.55 -17.13
N VAL A 188 9.85 -8.80 -17.53
CA VAL A 188 10.93 -8.32 -16.67
C VAL A 188 10.88 -6.80 -16.58
N LEU A 189 10.68 -6.29 -15.35
CA LEU A 189 10.65 -4.86 -15.02
C LEU A 189 11.75 -4.58 -13.97
N PRO A 190 13.02 -4.42 -14.37
CA PRO A 190 14.14 -4.45 -13.43
C PRO A 190 14.19 -3.21 -12.53
N THR A 191 13.67 -2.06 -12.98
CA THR A 191 13.71 -0.81 -12.21
C THR A 191 12.33 -0.15 -12.23
N GLN A 192 11.58 -0.30 -11.13
CA GLN A 192 10.25 0.28 -11.00
C GLN A 192 10.27 1.76 -10.58
N ASN A 193 11.37 2.21 -9.96
CA ASN A 193 11.53 3.56 -9.42
C ASN A 193 12.86 4.18 -9.88
N PRO A 194 12.99 4.59 -11.17
CA PRO A 194 14.24 5.16 -11.68
C PRO A 194 14.67 6.45 -10.98
N ASP A 195 13.74 7.28 -10.53
CA ASP A 195 14.06 8.53 -9.83
C ASP A 195 14.64 8.26 -8.44
N GLY A 196 14.02 7.35 -7.69
CA GLY A 196 14.54 6.90 -6.40
C GLY A 196 15.88 6.16 -6.53
N ARG A 197 16.05 5.38 -7.60
CA ARG A 197 17.32 4.70 -7.91
C ARG A 197 18.47 5.68 -8.07
N GLU A 198 18.29 6.71 -8.88
CA GLU A 198 19.32 7.75 -9.11
C GLU A 198 19.61 8.56 -7.84
N ALA A 199 18.58 8.83 -7.04
CA ALA A 199 18.73 9.57 -5.78
C ALA A 199 19.19 8.69 -4.60
N ASN A 200 19.26 7.38 -4.78
CA ASN A 200 19.50 6.38 -3.73
C ASN A 200 18.53 6.56 -2.54
N THR A 201 17.24 6.73 -2.86
CA THR A 201 16.17 6.90 -1.88
C THR A 201 15.10 5.84 -2.06
N ARG A 202 14.39 5.50 -0.97
CA ARG A 202 13.25 4.61 -0.99
C ARG A 202 12.16 5.15 -1.92
N GLN A 203 11.84 6.44 -1.76
CA GLN A 203 10.73 7.11 -2.43
C GLN A 203 11.13 7.58 -3.84
N ASN A 204 10.10 7.91 -4.66
CA ASN A 204 10.28 8.59 -5.93
C ASN A 204 10.53 10.11 -5.76
N ALA A 205 10.59 10.86 -6.87
CA ALA A 205 10.88 12.30 -6.87
C ALA A 205 9.88 13.17 -6.07
N TYR A 206 8.64 12.71 -5.92
CA TYR A 206 7.62 13.37 -5.10
C TYR A 206 7.52 12.80 -3.68
N GLY A 207 8.46 11.99 -3.23
CA GLY A 207 8.43 11.42 -1.87
C GLY A 207 7.41 10.28 -1.70
N PHE A 208 6.87 9.71 -2.77
CA PHE A 208 5.96 8.57 -2.68
C PHE A 208 6.74 7.26 -2.51
N ASP A 209 6.29 6.46 -1.56
CA ASP A 209 6.59 5.05 -1.56
C ASP A 209 5.79 4.37 -2.67
N MET A 210 6.49 3.90 -3.70
CA MET A 210 5.87 3.30 -4.87
C MET A 210 5.19 1.96 -4.55
N ASN A 211 5.56 1.33 -3.43
CA ASN A 211 4.94 0.12 -2.94
C ASN A 211 3.68 0.38 -2.08
N ARG A 212 3.23 1.63 -1.99
CA ARG A 212 1.99 2.06 -1.31
C ARG A 212 0.99 2.75 -2.25
N ASP A 213 1.35 2.95 -3.52
CA ASP A 213 0.53 3.68 -4.49
C ASP A 213 -0.33 2.77 -5.40
N TRP A 214 -0.28 1.46 -5.23
CA TRP A 214 -0.90 0.50 -6.16
C TRP A 214 -2.42 0.68 -6.33
N PHE A 215 -3.16 0.91 -5.25
CA PHE A 215 -4.62 1.09 -5.33
C PHE A 215 -5.02 2.51 -5.72
N ALA A 216 -4.25 3.50 -5.31
CA ALA A 216 -4.51 4.92 -5.57
C ALA A 216 -4.09 5.34 -6.98
N ARG A 217 -2.99 4.76 -7.50
CA ARG A 217 -2.44 5.01 -8.83
C ARG A 217 -2.21 6.50 -9.10
N THR A 218 -1.61 7.19 -8.14
CA THR A 218 -1.36 8.62 -8.24
C THR A 218 -0.10 8.92 -9.04
N GLN A 219 0.86 7.98 -9.02
CA GLN A 219 2.15 8.15 -9.66
C GLN A 219 2.18 7.54 -11.08
N PRO A 220 2.85 8.19 -12.05
CA PRO A 220 2.92 7.69 -13.42
C PRO A 220 3.58 6.30 -13.53
N GLU A 221 4.54 6.02 -12.64
CA GLU A 221 5.21 4.72 -12.57
C GLU A 221 4.21 3.60 -12.25
N THR A 222 3.44 3.78 -11.20
CA THR A 222 2.42 2.81 -10.77
C THR A 222 1.31 2.70 -11.81
N ASP A 223 0.89 3.83 -12.37
CA ASP A 223 -0.17 3.83 -13.36
C ASP A 223 0.22 3.08 -14.64
N GLY A 224 1.43 3.29 -15.14
CA GLY A 224 1.96 2.55 -16.28
C GLY A 224 2.12 1.05 -16.00
N LYS A 225 2.64 0.69 -14.82
CA LYS A 225 2.77 -0.69 -14.39
C LYS A 225 1.41 -1.41 -14.33
N LEU A 226 0.43 -0.83 -13.65
CA LEU A 226 -0.91 -1.42 -13.54
C LEU A 226 -1.67 -1.48 -14.87
N ALA A 227 -1.44 -0.53 -15.77
CA ALA A 227 -1.99 -0.60 -17.12
C ALA A 227 -1.45 -1.84 -17.86
N MET A 228 -0.17 -2.11 -17.76
CA MET A 228 0.44 -3.30 -18.38
C MET A 228 0.06 -4.60 -17.66
N LEU A 229 -0.12 -4.60 -16.33
CA LEU A 229 -0.66 -5.76 -15.60
C LEU A 229 -2.08 -6.12 -16.05
N ASN A 230 -2.91 -5.14 -16.42
CA ASN A 230 -4.22 -5.42 -17.02
C ASN A 230 -4.10 -5.97 -18.46
N GLU A 231 -3.11 -5.53 -19.23
CA GLU A 231 -2.85 -6.04 -20.58
C GLU A 231 -2.23 -7.44 -20.56
N TYR A 232 -1.34 -7.69 -19.60
CA TYR A 232 -0.62 -8.96 -19.39
C TYR A 232 -0.84 -9.44 -17.94
N PRO A 233 -2.06 -9.89 -17.61
CA PRO A 233 -2.41 -10.24 -16.23
C PRO A 233 -1.57 -11.40 -15.72
N PRO A 234 -0.93 -11.23 -14.56
CA PRO A 234 -0.02 -12.23 -14.03
C PRO A 234 -0.75 -13.45 -13.46
N ALA A 235 -0.15 -14.64 -13.62
CA ALA A 235 -0.37 -15.77 -12.73
C ALA A 235 0.67 -15.81 -11.59
N LEU A 236 1.79 -15.13 -11.79
CA LEU A 236 2.87 -14.96 -10.83
C LEU A 236 3.43 -13.53 -10.93
N TYR A 237 3.59 -12.86 -9.79
CA TYR A 237 4.25 -11.57 -9.69
C TYR A 237 5.32 -11.62 -8.60
N ILE A 238 6.58 -11.45 -8.98
CA ILE A 238 7.72 -11.35 -8.08
C ILE A 238 8.10 -9.87 -7.94
N ASP A 239 8.22 -9.39 -6.71
CA ASP A 239 8.82 -8.09 -6.40
C ASP A 239 10.06 -8.29 -5.50
N ALA A 240 11.21 -7.93 -6.00
CA ALA A 240 12.49 -8.10 -5.34
C ALA A 240 12.84 -6.85 -4.51
N HIS A 241 12.86 -7.04 -3.20
CA HIS A 241 13.14 -6.05 -2.17
C HIS A 241 14.44 -6.31 -1.41
N GLU A 242 14.81 -5.35 -0.57
CA GLU A 242 15.86 -5.51 0.42
C GLU A 242 15.40 -5.02 1.81
N MET A 243 15.73 -5.80 2.85
CA MET A 243 15.46 -5.50 4.24
C MET A 243 16.77 -5.27 5.03
N GLY A 244 16.67 -4.98 6.33
CA GLY A 244 17.83 -4.97 7.25
C GLY A 244 18.40 -6.38 7.45
N GLY A 245 19.67 -6.44 7.89
CA GLY A 245 20.37 -7.70 8.18
C GLY A 245 20.93 -8.42 6.97
N THR A 246 21.20 -9.72 7.12
CA THR A 246 21.88 -10.54 6.11
C THR A 246 21.06 -11.71 5.59
N SER A 247 19.96 -12.09 6.26
CA SER A 247 19.11 -13.21 5.90
C SER A 247 18.28 -12.94 4.65
N TYR A 248 17.60 -13.97 4.18
CA TYR A 248 16.64 -13.87 3.11
C TYR A 248 15.25 -14.24 3.62
N PHE A 249 14.27 -13.36 3.37
CA PHE A 249 12.86 -13.67 3.57
C PHE A 249 12.18 -13.80 2.21
N PHE A 250 11.55 -14.93 1.98
CA PHE A 250 10.61 -15.11 0.90
C PHE A 250 9.27 -15.54 1.51
N PRO A 251 8.12 -15.06 1.00
CA PRO A 251 6.90 -15.04 1.77
C PRO A 251 6.00 -16.25 1.62
N PRO A 252 6.34 -17.43 2.14
CA PRO A 252 5.32 -18.45 2.24
C PRO A 252 4.28 -18.16 3.31
N ASN A 253 4.66 -17.46 4.41
CA ASN A 253 3.76 -17.22 5.52
C ASN A 253 3.97 -15.82 6.09
N ALA A 254 3.09 -14.90 5.78
CA ALA A 254 3.03 -13.57 6.37
C ALA A 254 1.63 -13.31 6.91
N ASP A 255 1.53 -12.87 8.16
CA ASP A 255 0.27 -12.58 8.84
C ASP A 255 0.15 -11.08 9.15
N PRO A 256 -1.05 -10.52 9.17
CA PRO A 256 -2.34 -11.14 8.86
C PRO A 256 -2.59 -11.30 7.37
N ILE A 257 -3.44 -12.27 7.01
CA ILE A 257 -3.95 -12.42 5.65
C ILE A 257 -5.35 -11.78 5.60
N TYR A 258 -5.59 -10.90 4.62
CA TYR A 258 -6.90 -10.31 4.43
C TYR A 258 -7.92 -11.36 4.00
N HIS A 259 -9.10 -11.35 4.62
CA HIS A 259 -10.13 -12.38 4.46
C HIS A 259 -10.70 -12.54 3.04
N GLU A 260 -10.44 -11.64 2.14
CA GLU A 260 -10.81 -11.75 0.73
C GLU A 260 -9.60 -12.06 -0.19
N THR A 261 -8.49 -12.49 0.36
CA THR A 261 -7.37 -13.02 -0.42
C THR A 261 -7.69 -14.46 -0.84
N PRO A 262 -7.61 -14.83 -2.14
CA PRO A 262 -7.90 -16.18 -2.59
C PRO A 262 -6.95 -17.21 -1.95
N GLU A 263 -7.51 -18.20 -1.24
CA GLU A 263 -6.73 -19.26 -0.57
C GLU A 263 -5.81 -20.01 -1.52
N GLN A 264 -6.27 -20.27 -2.76
CA GLN A 264 -5.46 -20.98 -3.76
C GLN A 264 -4.19 -20.20 -4.13
N ALA A 265 -4.23 -18.86 -4.15
CA ALA A 265 -3.05 -18.04 -4.43
C ALA A 265 -2.03 -18.12 -3.29
N ILE A 266 -2.49 -18.12 -2.04
CA ILE A 266 -1.65 -18.34 -0.86
C ILE A 266 -1.08 -19.77 -0.86
N GLY A 267 -1.89 -20.77 -1.26
CA GLY A 267 -1.42 -22.15 -1.44
C GLY A 267 -0.29 -22.25 -2.48
N TRP A 268 -0.36 -21.52 -3.59
CA TRP A 268 0.78 -21.47 -4.53
C TRP A 268 2.02 -20.87 -3.91
N ILE A 269 1.87 -19.77 -3.15
CA ILE A 269 3.01 -19.12 -2.49
C ILE A 269 3.68 -20.09 -1.51
N ASN A 270 2.89 -20.77 -0.68
CA ASN A 270 3.41 -21.67 0.35
C ASN A 270 3.94 -22.99 -0.22
N ASP A 271 3.09 -23.73 -0.94
CA ASP A 271 3.28 -25.14 -1.24
C ASP A 271 3.99 -25.37 -2.58
N LEU A 272 3.93 -24.39 -3.49
CA LEU A 272 4.56 -24.51 -4.80
C LEU A 272 5.86 -23.72 -4.88
N TYR A 273 5.78 -22.39 -4.73
CA TYR A 273 6.93 -21.51 -4.91
C TYR A 273 7.83 -21.48 -3.68
N GLY A 274 7.24 -21.32 -2.50
CA GLY A 274 7.96 -21.31 -1.23
C GLY A 274 8.69 -22.63 -0.98
N ALA A 275 8.02 -23.76 -1.24
CA ALA A 275 8.64 -25.08 -1.12
C ALA A 275 9.83 -25.27 -2.08
N ALA A 276 9.70 -24.80 -3.34
CA ALA A 276 10.78 -24.89 -4.32
C ALA A 276 12.00 -24.04 -3.92
N MET A 277 11.77 -22.80 -3.47
CA MET A 277 12.84 -21.92 -2.99
C MET A 277 13.51 -22.46 -1.73
N ALA A 278 12.73 -22.94 -0.76
CA ALA A 278 13.24 -23.52 0.48
C ALA A 278 14.15 -24.75 0.20
N ALA A 279 13.73 -25.62 -0.71
CA ALA A 279 14.53 -26.77 -1.11
C ALA A 279 15.88 -26.35 -1.72
N GLU A 280 15.87 -25.32 -2.58
CA GLU A 280 17.09 -24.84 -3.22
C GLU A 280 18.04 -24.12 -2.25
N PHE A 281 17.50 -23.28 -1.37
CA PHE A 281 18.31 -22.59 -0.35
C PHE A 281 18.92 -23.58 0.64
N THR A 282 18.16 -24.58 1.07
CA THR A 282 18.69 -25.67 1.90
C THR A 282 19.81 -26.43 1.19
N ARG A 283 19.65 -26.75 -0.11
CA ARG A 283 20.66 -27.42 -0.92
C ARG A 283 21.96 -26.62 -1.04
N GLN A 284 21.87 -25.29 -1.13
CA GLN A 284 23.04 -24.41 -1.23
C GLN A 284 23.60 -23.95 0.14
N GLY A 285 22.95 -24.29 1.24
CA GLY A 285 23.35 -23.85 2.57
C GLY A 285 23.16 -22.35 2.79
N ILE A 286 22.16 -21.74 2.14
CA ILE A 286 21.84 -20.31 2.29
C ILE A 286 20.82 -20.15 3.42
N ASP A 287 21.11 -19.26 4.34
CA ASP A 287 20.20 -18.95 5.44
C ASP A 287 18.99 -18.14 4.96
N TYR A 288 17.81 -18.60 5.34
CA TYR A 288 16.55 -17.92 5.06
C TYR A 288 15.56 -18.11 6.21
N PHE A 289 14.52 -17.29 6.22
CA PHE A 289 13.32 -17.51 7.01
C PHE A 289 12.11 -17.30 6.12
N ASN A 290 11.03 -17.99 6.43
CA ASN A 290 9.83 -18.03 5.60
C ASN A 290 8.54 -17.87 6.41
N ARG A 291 8.64 -17.32 7.61
CA ARG A 291 7.49 -17.03 8.47
C ARG A 291 7.76 -15.78 9.29
N ASP A 292 6.88 -14.81 9.17
CA ASP A 292 6.94 -13.60 9.97
C ASP A 292 5.51 -13.05 10.20
N VAL A 293 5.37 -12.20 11.22
CA VAL A 293 4.20 -11.34 11.39
C VAL A 293 4.50 -10.04 10.65
N TYR A 294 3.99 -9.96 9.44
CA TYR A 294 4.20 -8.85 8.54
C TYR A 294 2.94 -8.71 7.66
N ASP A 295 2.23 -7.61 7.76
CA ASP A 295 0.93 -7.36 7.13
C ASP A 295 0.93 -7.35 5.58
N LEU A 296 1.84 -8.09 4.99
CA LEU A 296 2.09 -8.19 3.57
C LEU A 296 0.85 -8.64 2.78
N PHE A 297 0.09 -9.61 3.29
CA PHE A 297 -1.12 -10.11 2.64
C PHE A 297 -2.39 -9.41 3.08
N TYR A 298 -2.25 -8.26 3.75
CA TYR A 298 -3.40 -7.42 4.03
C TYR A 298 -3.74 -6.57 2.80
N GLN A 299 -4.98 -6.09 2.73
CA GLN A 299 -5.47 -5.38 1.55
C GLN A 299 -4.67 -4.09 1.27
N GLY A 300 -4.55 -3.73 0.00
CA GLY A 300 -3.94 -2.48 -0.46
C GLY A 300 -2.41 -2.43 -0.45
N TYR A 301 -1.74 -3.40 0.16
CA TYR A 301 -0.29 -3.48 0.10
C TYR A 301 0.18 -3.88 -1.30
N GLY A 302 1.10 -3.11 -1.82
CA GLY A 302 1.76 -3.11 -3.09
C GLY A 302 1.77 -4.40 -3.88
N ASP A 303 2.87 -5.09 -3.78
CA ASP A 303 3.20 -6.32 -4.48
C ASP A 303 2.27 -7.51 -4.19
N THR A 304 1.39 -7.43 -3.18
CA THR A 304 0.31 -8.41 -2.93
C THR A 304 -1.02 -8.01 -3.56
N VAL A 305 -1.17 -6.80 -4.09
CA VAL A 305 -2.33 -6.41 -4.91
C VAL A 305 -2.56 -7.37 -6.09
N PRO A 306 -1.53 -7.91 -6.77
CA PRO A 306 -1.72 -8.97 -7.77
C PRO A 306 -2.50 -10.18 -7.26
N THR A 307 -2.45 -10.50 -5.98
CA THR A 307 -3.16 -11.65 -5.39
C THR A 307 -4.67 -11.42 -5.38
N SER A 308 -5.15 -10.29 -4.89
CA SER A 308 -6.59 -9.97 -4.84
C SER A 308 -7.15 -9.47 -6.16
N ALA A 309 -6.37 -8.71 -6.95
CA ALA A 309 -6.83 -8.09 -8.19
C ALA A 309 -6.72 -9.01 -9.41
N PHE A 310 -5.72 -9.89 -9.44
CA PHE A 310 -5.42 -10.74 -10.61
C PHE A 310 -5.43 -12.24 -10.30
N HIS A 311 -5.65 -12.65 -9.07
CA HIS A 311 -5.57 -14.04 -8.60
C HIS A 311 -4.17 -14.65 -8.85
N ALA A 312 -3.13 -13.84 -8.73
CA ALA A 312 -1.75 -14.26 -8.92
C ALA A 312 -1.12 -14.71 -7.60
N ALA A 313 -0.02 -15.45 -7.66
CA ALA A 313 0.91 -15.49 -6.55
C ALA A 313 1.72 -14.18 -6.55
N GLY A 314 1.29 -13.20 -5.74
CA GLY A 314 2.04 -11.97 -5.51
C GLY A 314 3.04 -12.17 -4.38
N MET A 315 4.33 -12.00 -4.65
CA MET A 315 5.39 -12.34 -3.70
C MET A 315 6.41 -11.23 -3.56
N THR A 316 6.64 -10.80 -2.33
CA THR A 316 7.77 -9.95 -1.94
C THR A 316 8.95 -10.83 -1.57
N PHE A 317 10.10 -10.58 -2.15
CA PHE A 317 11.36 -11.22 -1.78
C PHE A 317 12.24 -10.21 -1.06
N GLU A 318 12.54 -10.44 0.22
CA GLU A 318 13.32 -9.51 1.05
C GLU A 318 14.72 -10.04 1.31
N LYS A 319 15.71 -9.52 0.60
CA LYS A 319 17.12 -9.86 0.84
C LYS A 319 17.75 -8.90 1.83
N GLY A 320 18.48 -9.44 2.82
CA GLY A 320 19.25 -8.63 3.75
C GLY A 320 20.31 -7.75 3.08
N GLY A 321 20.12 -6.42 3.16
CA GLY A 321 20.95 -5.41 2.50
C GLY A 321 22.35 -5.27 3.07
N GLU A 322 22.66 -5.89 4.24
CA GLU A 322 23.98 -5.89 4.86
C GLU A 322 24.88 -7.01 4.33
N SER A 323 24.34 -7.93 3.51
CA SER A 323 25.16 -8.91 2.81
C SER A 323 26.04 -8.25 1.74
N PRO A 324 27.19 -8.84 1.39
CA PRO A 324 27.97 -8.41 0.24
C PRO A 324 27.11 -8.31 -1.03
N TYR A 325 27.30 -7.27 -1.82
CA TYR A 325 26.43 -7.03 -2.99
C TYR A 325 26.38 -8.18 -3.99
N PRO A 326 27.50 -8.87 -4.29
CA PRO A 326 27.47 -10.05 -5.17
C PRO A 326 26.54 -11.16 -4.66
N ASP A 327 26.53 -11.40 -3.33
CA ASP A 327 25.68 -12.41 -2.70
C ASP A 327 24.20 -12.02 -2.78
N ARG A 328 23.90 -10.72 -2.53
CA ARG A 328 22.53 -10.20 -2.69
C ARG A 328 22.00 -10.47 -4.09
N VAL A 329 22.78 -10.14 -5.12
CA VAL A 329 22.39 -10.33 -6.52
C VAL A 329 22.29 -11.81 -6.88
N LYS A 330 23.21 -12.65 -6.38
CA LYS A 330 23.18 -14.10 -6.60
C LYS A 330 21.90 -14.72 -6.02
N GLU A 331 21.56 -14.38 -4.79
CA GLU A 331 20.41 -14.96 -4.09
C GLU A 331 19.09 -14.47 -4.65
N GLN A 332 18.99 -13.17 -5.01
CA GLN A 332 17.85 -12.63 -5.74
C GLN A 332 17.67 -13.31 -7.11
N TYR A 333 18.74 -13.54 -7.85
CA TYR A 333 18.67 -14.29 -9.11
C TYR A 333 18.17 -15.72 -8.88
N LEU A 334 18.69 -16.40 -7.86
CA LEU A 334 18.34 -17.78 -7.55
C LEU A 334 16.84 -17.93 -7.26
N THR A 335 16.28 -17.06 -6.40
CA THR A 335 14.84 -17.08 -6.09
C THR A 335 13.98 -16.83 -7.33
N GLN A 336 14.33 -15.84 -8.15
CA GLN A 336 13.61 -15.55 -9.38
C GLN A 336 13.67 -16.75 -10.35
N TRP A 337 14.84 -17.36 -10.55
CA TRP A 337 15.02 -18.46 -11.49
C TRP A 337 14.29 -19.74 -11.04
N VAL A 338 14.39 -20.09 -9.76
CA VAL A 338 13.70 -21.26 -9.18
C VAL A 338 12.18 -21.10 -9.27
N THR A 339 11.68 -19.91 -8.97
CA THR A 339 10.24 -19.62 -9.02
C THR A 339 9.70 -19.71 -10.44
N LEU A 340 10.39 -19.12 -11.43
CA LEU A 340 10.03 -19.26 -12.85
C LEU A 340 10.04 -20.73 -13.29
N SER A 341 11.05 -21.48 -12.88
CA SER A 341 11.17 -22.92 -13.19
C SER A 341 10.04 -23.74 -12.55
N ALA A 342 9.68 -23.44 -11.31
CA ALA A 342 8.54 -24.09 -10.64
C ALA A 342 7.21 -23.77 -11.35
N ALA A 343 7.01 -22.53 -11.75
CA ALA A 343 5.81 -22.10 -12.49
C ALA A 343 5.66 -22.88 -13.80
N THR A 344 6.74 -23.00 -14.57
CA THR A 344 6.69 -23.63 -15.89
C THR A 344 6.51 -25.14 -15.82
N ARG A 345 7.09 -25.81 -14.82
CA ARG A 345 6.84 -27.25 -14.58
C ARG A 345 5.38 -27.52 -14.21
N ASN A 346 4.69 -26.56 -13.59
CA ASN A 346 3.31 -26.70 -13.15
C ASN A 346 2.32 -25.88 -14.01
N ARG A 347 2.70 -25.54 -15.23
CA ARG A 347 1.95 -24.66 -16.14
C ARG A 347 0.47 -24.98 -16.25
N HIS A 348 0.14 -26.25 -16.49
CA HIS A 348 -1.26 -26.67 -16.69
C HIS A 348 -2.09 -26.52 -15.41
N GLN A 349 -1.51 -26.90 -14.27
CA GLN A 349 -2.15 -26.73 -12.97
C GLN A 349 -2.41 -25.26 -12.67
N ILE A 350 -1.40 -24.40 -12.86
CA ILE A 350 -1.49 -22.97 -12.61
C ILE A 350 -2.59 -22.35 -13.48
N LEU A 351 -2.61 -22.57 -14.78
CA LEU A 351 -3.63 -22.01 -15.67
C LEU A 351 -5.02 -22.52 -15.33
N SER A 352 -5.16 -23.80 -14.96
CA SER A 352 -6.43 -24.39 -14.56
C SER A 352 -6.96 -23.80 -13.25
N GLN A 353 -6.12 -23.69 -12.24
CA GLN A 353 -6.47 -23.13 -10.95
C GLN A 353 -6.70 -21.62 -11.04
N TRP A 354 -5.93 -20.90 -11.86
CA TRP A 354 -6.16 -19.47 -12.14
C TRP A 354 -7.54 -19.22 -12.74
N ARG A 355 -7.93 -20.06 -13.71
CA ARG A 355 -9.31 -20.06 -14.24
C ARG A 355 -10.32 -20.35 -13.14
N GLN A 356 -10.07 -21.36 -12.29
CA GLN A 356 -10.99 -21.76 -11.23
C GLN A 356 -11.23 -20.63 -10.23
N MET A 357 -10.18 -19.95 -9.75
CA MET A 357 -10.33 -18.78 -8.85
C MET A 357 -11.24 -17.70 -9.44
N THR A 358 -11.16 -17.46 -10.75
CA THR A 358 -12.04 -16.49 -11.42
C THR A 358 -13.52 -16.96 -11.44
N VAL A 359 -13.76 -18.25 -11.67
CA VAL A 359 -15.11 -18.85 -11.63
C VAL A 359 -15.67 -18.81 -10.22
N ASP A 360 -14.85 -19.13 -9.22
CA ASP A 360 -15.24 -19.14 -7.81
C ASP A 360 -15.57 -17.72 -7.32
N ALA A 361 -14.75 -16.74 -7.65
CA ALA A 361 -15.01 -15.34 -7.37
C ALA A 361 -16.36 -14.87 -7.91
N TYR A 362 -16.67 -15.21 -9.17
CA TYR A 362 -17.97 -14.91 -9.77
C TYR A 362 -19.12 -15.62 -9.04
N ALA A 363 -18.96 -16.90 -8.73
CA ALA A 363 -19.99 -17.69 -8.06
C ALA A 363 -20.23 -17.20 -6.62
N GLN A 364 -19.18 -16.92 -5.88
CA GLN A 364 -19.24 -16.31 -4.54
C GLN A 364 -19.95 -14.96 -4.58
N GLY A 365 -19.52 -14.05 -5.45
CA GLY A 365 -20.13 -12.73 -5.59
C GLY A 365 -21.63 -12.80 -5.95
N LYS A 366 -22.02 -13.72 -6.83
CA LYS A 366 -23.44 -14.00 -7.16
C LYS A 366 -24.20 -14.54 -5.96
N ALA A 367 -23.59 -15.40 -5.17
CA ALA A 367 -24.19 -15.97 -3.97
C ALA A 367 -24.16 -15.01 -2.76
N GLY A 368 -23.39 -13.93 -2.82
CA GLY A 368 -23.12 -13.04 -1.70
C GLY A 368 -22.27 -13.71 -0.62
N LYS A 369 -21.34 -14.56 -1.00
CA LYS A 369 -20.44 -15.27 -0.10
C LYS A 369 -19.08 -14.60 -0.09
N LEU A 370 -18.49 -14.56 1.10
CA LEU A 370 -17.09 -14.20 1.28
C LEU A 370 -16.18 -15.36 0.89
N GLU A 371 -14.89 -15.08 0.68
CA GLU A 371 -13.85 -16.12 0.59
C GLU A 371 -13.76 -16.82 1.95
N PRO A 372 -13.58 -18.15 2.01
CA PRO A 372 -13.24 -18.81 3.26
C PRO A 372 -11.97 -18.21 3.85
N ASN A 373 -12.05 -17.80 5.11
CA ASN A 373 -10.95 -17.09 5.72
C ASN A 373 -10.16 -17.99 6.65
N GLN A 374 -8.87 -18.13 6.38
CA GLN A 374 -7.90 -18.71 7.32
C GLN A 374 -6.98 -17.60 7.81
N ILE A 375 -7.23 -17.11 9.02
CA ILE A 375 -6.32 -16.17 9.68
C ILE A 375 -5.28 -16.98 10.44
N TYR A 376 -4.03 -16.84 10.01
CA TYR A 376 -2.89 -17.37 10.74
C TYR A 376 -2.53 -16.43 11.88
N ASN A 377 -2.33 -16.98 13.07
CA ASN A 377 -1.78 -16.24 14.20
C ASN A 377 -0.59 -17.06 14.75
N PRO A 378 0.61 -16.89 14.22
CA PRO A 378 1.77 -17.62 14.72
C PRO A 378 2.14 -17.18 16.17
N PRO A 379 2.40 -18.07 17.11
CA PRO A 379 2.34 -19.53 16.95
C PRO A 379 0.93 -20.13 17.09
N ASN A 380 -0.08 -19.28 17.28
CA ASN A 380 -1.45 -19.71 17.55
C ASN A 380 -2.28 -19.48 16.27
N GLN A 381 -2.54 -20.51 15.52
CA GLN A 381 -3.54 -20.47 14.45
C GLN A 381 -4.92 -20.40 15.10
N VAL A 382 -5.65 -19.33 14.89
CA VAL A 382 -6.99 -19.14 15.42
C VAL A 382 -7.91 -18.80 14.27
N ASP A 383 -8.86 -19.68 14.02
CA ASP A 383 -9.99 -19.36 13.14
C ASP A 383 -10.81 -18.26 13.81
N ARG A 384 -10.84 -17.10 13.22
CA ARG A 384 -11.68 -15.99 13.67
C ARG A 384 -12.79 -15.76 12.68
N PRO A 385 -14.06 -15.78 13.08
CA PRO A 385 -15.15 -15.48 12.19
C PRO A 385 -15.02 -14.03 11.71
N VAL A 386 -15.15 -13.84 10.41
CA VAL A 386 -15.22 -12.52 9.81
C VAL A 386 -16.61 -11.95 10.08
N PRO A 387 -16.75 -10.81 10.76
CA PRO A 387 -18.03 -10.20 11.04
C PRO A 387 -18.66 -9.52 9.83
N ASP A 388 -17.97 -9.50 8.69
CA ASP A 388 -18.46 -8.92 7.47
C ASP A 388 -19.72 -9.62 7.00
N ARG A 389 -20.72 -8.82 6.66
CA ARG A 389 -21.96 -9.34 6.09
C ARG A 389 -21.76 -9.77 4.64
N PRO A 390 -22.53 -10.76 4.16
CA PRO A 390 -22.57 -11.09 2.75
C PRO A 390 -22.98 -9.88 1.90
N VAL A 391 -22.22 -9.58 0.84
CA VAL A 391 -22.49 -8.47 -0.08
C VAL A 391 -22.65 -9.00 -1.50
N ARG A 392 -23.71 -8.55 -2.18
CA ARG A 392 -23.93 -8.80 -3.61
C ARG A 392 -23.77 -7.56 -4.46
N ASN A 393 -23.92 -6.40 -3.88
CA ASN A 393 -23.96 -5.14 -4.62
C ASN A 393 -23.31 -4.03 -3.80
N TYR A 394 -22.49 -3.23 -4.46
CA TYR A 394 -22.07 -1.92 -3.97
C TYR A 394 -22.70 -0.82 -4.82
N PHE A 395 -22.94 0.33 -4.18
CA PHE A 395 -23.50 1.52 -4.82
C PHE A 395 -22.73 2.76 -4.40
N LEU A 396 -22.41 3.62 -5.38
CA LEU A 396 -21.79 4.93 -5.14
C LEU A 396 -22.73 6.00 -5.70
N ARG A 397 -23.06 6.99 -4.89
CA ARG A 397 -24.05 8.02 -5.23
C ARG A 397 -23.39 9.17 -5.98
N ASP A 398 -24.05 9.65 -7.05
CA ASP A 398 -23.62 10.76 -7.91
C ASP A 398 -24.71 11.86 -7.94
N ASP A 399 -25.50 11.95 -6.89
CA ASP A 399 -26.58 12.93 -6.75
C ASP A 399 -26.16 14.22 -6.02
N ASP A 400 -24.97 14.21 -5.39
CA ASP A 400 -24.37 15.42 -4.85
C ASP A 400 -23.38 16.01 -5.88
N PRO A 401 -23.70 17.20 -6.49
CA PRO A 401 -22.79 17.84 -7.45
C PRO A 401 -21.40 18.15 -6.89
N ALA A 402 -21.31 18.48 -5.60
CA ALA A 402 -20.06 18.82 -4.92
C ALA A 402 -19.10 17.62 -4.79
N LYS A 403 -19.64 16.39 -4.77
CA LYS A 403 -18.87 15.14 -4.62
C LYS A 403 -18.67 14.36 -5.91
N ARG A 404 -19.07 14.92 -7.04
CA ARG A 404 -19.11 14.21 -8.31
C ARG A 404 -17.72 13.79 -8.82
N ASP A 405 -16.70 14.61 -8.59
CA ASP A 405 -15.35 14.29 -9.08
C ASP A 405 -14.66 13.23 -8.21
N GLU A 406 -14.91 13.20 -6.90
CA GLU A 406 -14.48 12.15 -5.99
C GLU A 406 -15.15 10.80 -6.35
N VAL A 407 -16.47 10.80 -6.56
CA VAL A 407 -17.20 9.60 -7.02
C VAL A 407 -16.61 9.07 -8.32
N ARG A 408 -16.38 9.93 -9.31
CA ARG A 408 -15.79 9.56 -10.60
C ARG A 408 -14.35 9.05 -10.44
N THR A 409 -13.60 9.61 -9.51
CA THR A 409 -12.24 9.15 -9.21
C THR A 409 -12.26 7.73 -8.67
N VAL A 410 -13.12 7.42 -7.71
CA VAL A 410 -13.30 6.05 -7.19
C VAL A 410 -13.74 5.09 -8.30
N VAL A 411 -14.77 5.46 -9.08
CA VAL A 411 -15.24 4.63 -10.20
C VAL A 411 -14.13 4.38 -11.22
N ARG A 412 -13.35 5.40 -11.56
CA ARG A 412 -12.24 5.27 -12.51
C ARG A 412 -11.13 4.35 -11.97
N ARG A 413 -10.79 4.45 -10.67
CA ARG A 413 -9.85 3.53 -10.02
C ARG A 413 -10.32 2.08 -10.14
N LEU A 414 -11.60 1.81 -9.93
CA LEU A 414 -12.18 0.48 -10.12
C LEU A 414 -12.12 0.01 -11.59
N GLN A 415 -12.57 0.85 -12.54
CA GLN A 415 -12.54 0.51 -13.97
C GLN A 415 -11.12 0.21 -14.46
N ARG A 416 -10.12 0.95 -13.98
CA ARG A 416 -8.71 0.74 -14.32
C ARG A 416 -8.12 -0.57 -13.78
N MET A 417 -8.84 -1.25 -12.87
CA MET A 417 -8.54 -2.60 -12.39
C MET A 417 -9.44 -3.66 -13.01
N GLY A 418 -10.18 -3.32 -14.08
CA GLY A 418 -11.02 -4.25 -14.83
C GLY A 418 -12.38 -4.52 -14.21
N VAL A 419 -12.81 -3.70 -13.23
CA VAL A 419 -14.14 -3.82 -12.62
C VAL A 419 -15.22 -3.29 -13.56
N ASP A 420 -16.28 -4.10 -13.78
CA ASP A 420 -17.47 -3.68 -14.54
C ASP A 420 -18.37 -2.81 -13.65
N VAL A 421 -18.46 -1.54 -13.98
CA VAL A 421 -19.30 -0.56 -13.29
C VAL A 421 -20.46 -0.16 -14.19
N LYS A 422 -21.68 -0.16 -13.63
CA LYS A 422 -22.90 0.27 -14.31
C LYS A 422 -23.51 1.47 -13.60
N LYS A 423 -24.47 2.12 -14.26
CA LYS A 423 -25.20 3.27 -13.72
C LYS A 423 -26.70 3.01 -13.78
N LEU A 424 -27.40 3.22 -12.67
CA LEU A 424 -28.86 3.05 -12.61
C LEU A 424 -29.55 4.03 -13.58
N VAL A 425 -30.44 3.51 -14.42
CA VAL A 425 -31.24 4.33 -15.35
C VAL A 425 -32.59 4.70 -14.75
N ARG A 426 -32.98 4.06 -13.65
CA ARG A 426 -34.20 4.37 -12.85
C ARG A 426 -33.90 4.24 -11.37
N PRO A 427 -34.68 4.90 -10.49
CA PRO A 427 -34.58 4.67 -9.05
C PRO A 427 -34.74 3.19 -8.68
N LEU A 428 -33.97 2.76 -7.68
CA LEU A 428 -33.94 1.38 -7.20
C LEU A 428 -34.25 1.33 -5.71
N GLN A 429 -35.26 0.55 -5.32
CA GLN A 429 -35.56 0.27 -3.92
C GLN A 429 -34.64 -0.87 -3.43
N VAL A 430 -33.87 -0.63 -2.39
CA VAL A 430 -32.95 -1.59 -1.75
C VAL A 430 -33.43 -1.83 -0.34
N PRO A 431 -33.82 -3.08 0.01
CA PRO A 431 -34.47 -3.36 1.32
C PRO A 431 -33.49 -3.32 2.49
N ASP A 432 -32.23 -3.63 2.27
CA ASP A 432 -31.15 -3.85 3.23
C ASP A 432 -29.94 -2.96 2.92
N PHE A 433 -30.15 -1.74 2.50
CA PHE A 433 -29.05 -0.85 2.15
C PHE A 433 -28.27 -0.42 3.38
N LYS A 434 -26.99 -0.79 3.45
CA LYS A 434 -26.06 -0.35 4.47
C LYS A 434 -25.26 0.83 3.91
N THR A 435 -25.66 2.03 4.28
CA THR A 435 -24.85 3.23 4.01
C THR A 435 -23.56 3.17 4.82
N TYR A 436 -22.46 3.59 4.24
CA TYR A 436 -21.17 3.60 4.92
C TYR A 436 -21.24 4.27 6.29
N GLY A 437 -20.78 3.56 7.32
CA GLY A 437 -20.79 4.00 8.72
C GLY A 437 -22.18 4.03 9.40
N HIS A 438 -23.25 3.51 8.77
CA HIS A 438 -24.61 3.52 9.32
C HIS A 438 -25.23 2.12 9.36
N PRO A 439 -26.22 1.88 10.22
CA PRO A 439 -27.00 0.66 10.21
C PRO A 439 -27.75 0.45 8.88
N GLU A 440 -28.15 -0.79 8.62
CA GLU A 440 -28.98 -1.12 7.46
C GLU A 440 -30.35 -0.43 7.54
N ALA A 441 -30.80 0.07 6.40
CA ALA A 441 -32.12 0.65 6.24
C ALA A 441 -32.67 0.42 4.83
N LYS A 442 -34.00 0.31 4.72
CA LYS A 442 -34.69 0.34 3.43
C LYS A 442 -34.48 1.72 2.79
N THR A 443 -33.86 1.75 1.62
CA THR A 443 -33.47 2.99 0.94
C THR A 443 -33.89 2.94 -0.52
N THR A 444 -34.27 4.08 -1.08
CA THR A 444 -34.47 4.26 -2.53
C THR A 444 -33.26 5.01 -3.10
N LEU A 445 -32.47 4.33 -3.91
CA LEU A 445 -31.31 4.92 -4.61
C LEU A 445 -31.80 5.63 -5.87
N PRO A 446 -31.36 6.87 -6.14
CA PRO A 446 -31.79 7.62 -7.33
C PRO A 446 -31.21 7.07 -8.62
N SER A 447 -31.85 7.42 -9.74
CA SER A 447 -31.23 7.25 -11.06
C SER A 447 -29.90 7.99 -11.10
N GLY A 448 -28.91 7.45 -11.80
CA GLY A 448 -27.56 8.03 -11.83
C GLY A 448 -26.57 7.42 -10.81
N THR A 449 -27.06 6.70 -9.79
CA THR A 449 -26.20 5.96 -8.85
C THR A 449 -25.38 4.91 -9.60
N TYR A 450 -24.08 4.85 -9.33
CA TYR A 450 -23.23 3.76 -9.86
C TYR A 450 -23.51 2.47 -9.11
N TRP A 451 -23.58 1.38 -9.84
CA TRP A 451 -23.79 0.04 -9.34
C TRP A 451 -22.64 -0.87 -9.73
N ILE A 452 -22.08 -1.53 -8.75
CA ILE A 452 -21.00 -2.52 -8.85
C ILE A 452 -21.55 -3.85 -8.35
N SER A 453 -21.74 -4.81 -9.24
CA SER A 453 -22.13 -6.17 -8.87
C SER A 453 -20.93 -6.95 -8.40
N MET A 454 -21.08 -7.72 -7.33
CA MET A 454 -20.04 -8.65 -6.89
C MET A 454 -19.91 -9.87 -7.81
N ALA A 455 -20.92 -10.17 -8.67
CA ALA A 455 -20.89 -11.27 -9.62
C ALA A 455 -19.97 -10.97 -10.82
N GLN A 456 -18.67 -10.87 -10.55
CA GLN A 456 -17.60 -10.70 -11.55
C GLN A 456 -16.27 -11.26 -11.04
N GLY A 457 -15.32 -11.48 -11.94
CA GLY A 457 -14.02 -12.07 -11.60
C GLY A 457 -13.19 -11.24 -10.63
N GLN A 458 -13.42 -9.93 -10.57
CA GLN A 458 -12.75 -8.98 -9.67
C GLN A 458 -13.38 -8.90 -8.27
N LYS A 459 -14.21 -9.88 -7.87
CA LYS A 459 -14.94 -9.88 -6.59
C LYS A 459 -14.03 -9.57 -5.39
N HIS A 460 -12.88 -10.20 -5.31
CA HIS A 460 -11.93 -10.01 -4.20
C HIS A 460 -11.40 -8.58 -4.14
N TRP A 461 -11.01 -8.03 -5.29
CA TRP A 461 -10.56 -6.64 -5.37
C TRP A 461 -11.67 -5.64 -5.04
N ILE A 462 -12.90 -5.89 -5.50
CA ILE A 462 -14.06 -5.03 -5.21
C ILE A 462 -14.33 -5.00 -3.72
N GLN A 463 -14.34 -6.16 -3.06
CA GLN A 463 -14.55 -6.26 -1.62
C GLN A 463 -13.45 -5.53 -0.87
N ALA A 464 -12.19 -5.76 -1.20
CA ALA A 464 -11.05 -5.12 -0.58
C ALA A 464 -11.11 -3.58 -0.66
N MET A 465 -11.59 -3.03 -1.78
CA MET A 465 -11.58 -1.58 -2.02
C MET A 465 -12.86 -0.85 -1.63
N LEU A 466 -13.98 -1.55 -1.49
CA LEU A 466 -15.29 -0.93 -1.21
C LEU A 466 -15.87 -1.31 0.16
N ASN A 467 -15.22 -2.21 0.90
CA ASN A 467 -15.65 -2.58 2.23
C ASN A 467 -15.42 -1.44 3.23
N GLU A 468 -16.17 -1.46 4.32
CA GLU A 468 -16.01 -0.49 5.43
C GLU A 468 -14.85 -0.84 6.36
N ASP A 469 -14.39 -2.09 6.34
CA ASP A 469 -13.33 -2.63 7.20
C ASP A 469 -13.50 -2.24 8.68
N SER A 470 -14.70 -2.44 9.18
CA SER A 470 -15.05 -2.15 10.58
C SER A 470 -14.47 -3.16 11.57
N TYR A 471 -13.78 -4.18 11.07
CA TYR A 471 -13.13 -5.21 11.86
C TYR A 471 -11.75 -5.54 11.29
N THR A 472 -10.76 -5.46 12.14
CA THR A 472 -9.38 -5.81 11.83
C THR A 472 -8.88 -6.76 12.92
N PRO A 473 -8.63 -8.05 12.61
CA PRO A 473 -8.48 -9.10 13.62
C PRO A 473 -7.16 -9.11 14.36
N PHE A 474 -6.17 -8.36 13.90
CA PHE A 474 -4.80 -8.42 14.37
C PHE A 474 -4.28 -7.10 14.88
N PRO A 475 -3.53 -7.06 15.98
CA PRO A 475 -2.85 -5.86 16.50
C PRO A 475 -1.46 -5.64 15.86
N TYR A 476 -1.12 -6.33 14.79
CA TYR A 476 0.24 -6.32 14.22
C TYR A 476 0.24 -5.68 12.83
N PHE A 477 -0.03 -4.38 12.81
CA PHE A 477 0.07 -3.62 11.57
C PHE A 477 1.29 -2.71 11.59
N TYR A 478 1.93 -2.71 10.46
CA TYR A 478 3.16 -1.99 10.22
C TYR A 478 2.89 -0.60 9.63
N ASP A 479 1.84 -0.45 8.80
CA ASP A 479 1.57 0.77 8.05
C ASP A 479 0.07 1.16 8.14
N VAL A 480 -0.73 0.89 7.11
CA VAL A 480 -2.12 1.34 6.96
C VAL A 480 -3.09 0.18 7.10
N THR A 481 -4.18 0.38 7.81
CA THR A 481 -5.22 -0.64 8.02
C THR A 481 -6.54 -0.31 7.35
N ALA A 482 -6.76 0.93 6.92
CA ALA A 482 -7.99 1.40 6.27
C ALA A 482 -7.75 1.73 4.79
N TRP A 483 -8.39 0.97 3.90
CA TRP A 483 -8.19 1.05 2.45
C TRP A 483 -9.46 1.37 1.65
N SER A 484 -10.58 1.61 2.32
CA SER A 484 -11.87 1.85 1.69
C SER A 484 -11.85 3.09 0.80
N LEU A 485 -11.85 2.90 -0.51
CA LEU A 485 -11.86 4.01 -1.48
C LEU A 485 -13.03 4.99 -1.29
N PRO A 486 -14.28 4.54 -0.98
CA PRO A 486 -15.36 5.46 -0.72
C PRO A 486 -15.15 6.33 0.52
N LEU A 487 -14.58 5.77 1.58
CA LEU A 487 -14.32 6.51 2.81
C LEU A 487 -13.17 7.50 2.61
N LEU A 488 -12.08 7.06 1.97
CA LEU A 488 -10.93 7.92 1.63
C LEU A 488 -11.33 9.10 0.72
N GLY A 489 -12.27 8.87 -0.21
CA GLY A 489 -12.81 9.90 -1.09
C GLY A 489 -13.96 10.71 -0.48
N ASN A 490 -14.41 10.39 0.73
CA ASN A 490 -15.63 10.96 1.35
C ASN A 490 -16.85 10.86 0.43
N VAL A 491 -17.01 9.69 -0.23
CA VAL A 491 -18.06 9.42 -1.22
C VAL A 491 -19.25 8.76 -0.56
N SER A 492 -20.45 9.27 -0.83
CA SER A 492 -21.69 8.66 -0.37
C SER A 492 -21.97 7.35 -1.14
N GLY A 493 -22.36 6.33 -0.39
CA GLY A 493 -22.64 5.02 -0.97
C GLY A 493 -22.92 3.97 0.09
N GLY A 494 -22.77 2.71 -0.30
CA GLY A 494 -22.99 1.58 0.60
C GLY A 494 -23.15 0.26 -0.15
N SER A 495 -23.58 -0.74 0.60
CA SER A 495 -23.68 -2.13 0.13
C SER A 495 -25.06 -2.73 0.40
N SER A 496 -25.35 -3.83 -0.31
CA SER A 496 -26.58 -4.64 -0.12
C SER A 496 -26.29 -6.11 -0.35
N GLY A 497 -26.78 -6.94 0.54
CA GLY A 497 -26.80 -8.41 0.42
C GLY A 497 -28.00 -8.96 -0.38
N ALA A 498 -28.99 -8.14 -0.67
CA ALA A 498 -30.21 -8.56 -1.37
C ALA A 498 -29.96 -9.00 -2.82
N VAL A 499 -30.78 -9.92 -3.29
CA VAL A 499 -30.86 -10.27 -4.72
C VAL A 499 -31.65 -9.19 -5.43
N LEU A 500 -30.97 -8.31 -6.13
CA LEU A 500 -31.56 -7.18 -6.84
C LEU A 500 -31.54 -7.41 -8.35
N LYS A 501 -32.43 -6.71 -9.07
CA LYS A 501 -32.49 -6.68 -10.54
C LYS A 501 -32.45 -5.21 -11.01
N PRO A 502 -31.31 -4.51 -10.85
CA PRO A 502 -31.20 -3.12 -11.23
C PRO A 502 -31.41 -2.93 -12.74
N GLN A 503 -32.18 -1.92 -13.12
CA GLN A 503 -32.15 -1.43 -14.49
C GLN A 503 -30.96 -0.45 -14.60
N ALA A 504 -29.89 -0.91 -15.23
CA ALA A 504 -28.63 -0.17 -15.29
C ALA A 504 -27.98 -0.29 -16.67
N ALA A 505 -27.26 0.73 -17.07
CA ALA A 505 -26.49 0.78 -18.30
C ALA A 505 -24.98 0.73 -17.97
N PRO A 506 -24.16 0.15 -18.87
CA PRO A 506 -22.70 0.22 -18.75
C PRO A 506 -22.21 1.67 -18.67
N VAL A 507 -21.17 1.90 -17.87
CA VAL A 507 -20.46 3.17 -17.81
C VAL A 507 -19.21 3.06 -18.68
N GLY A 508 -19.06 3.97 -19.65
CA GLY A 508 -17.81 4.07 -20.41
C GLY A 508 -16.65 4.52 -19.52
N THR A 509 -15.43 4.48 -20.06
CA THR A 509 -14.24 4.99 -19.35
C THR A 509 -14.46 6.46 -18.97
N LEU A 510 -14.42 6.75 -17.67
CA LEU A 510 -14.57 8.10 -17.18
C LEU A 510 -13.28 8.92 -17.43
N PRO A 511 -13.41 10.21 -17.84
CA PRO A 511 -12.26 11.08 -17.99
C PRO A 511 -11.59 11.31 -16.63
N ALA A 512 -10.31 11.66 -16.66
CA ALA A 512 -9.62 12.17 -15.48
C ALA A 512 -10.34 13.44 -14.97
N PRO A 513 -10.33 13.73 -13.66
CA PRO A 513 -10.74 15.02 -13.14
C PRO A 513 -9.97 16.13 -13.88
N ARG A 514 -10.62 17.27 -14.10
CA ARG A 514 -9.92 18.41 -14.71
C ARG A 514 -8.95 18.96 -13.66
N PRO A 515 -7.63 18.97 -13.95
CA PRO A 515 -6.72 19.63 -13.05
C PRO A 515 -6.85 21.15 -13.20
N GLY A 516 -6.71 21.86 -12.11
CA GLY A 516 -6.56 23.29 -12.11
C GLY A 516 -7.50 24.06 -11.18
N HIS A 517 -7.13 25.29 -11.01
CA HIS A 517 -7.88 26.29 -10.26
C HIS A 517 -8.27 27.39 -11.26
N ASP A 518 -9.57 27.75 -11.32
CA ASP A 518 -10.10 28.73 -12.28
C ASP A 518 -9.95 30.19 -11.80
N GLY A 519 -9.41 30.42 -10.59
CA GLY A 519 -9.23 31.74 -9.99
C GLY A 519 -7.78 32.23 -9.96
N THR A 520 -7.57 33.40 -9.37
CA THR A 520 -6.24 33.92 -9.06
C THR A 520 -5.68 33.14 -7.87
N ALA A 521 -4.60 32.41 -8.09
CA ALA A 521 -3.94 31.67 -7.02
C ALA A 521 -3.21 32.61 -6.04
N PRO A 522 -3.31 32.39 -4.71
CA PRO A 522 -2.48 33.12 -3.76
C PRO A 522 -1.00 32.78 -3.95
N LYS A 523 -0.11 33.62 -3.45
CA LYS A 523 1.34 33.35 -3.43
C LYS A 523 1.65 32.36 -2.31
N ILE A 524 1.89 31.10 -2.69
CA ILE A 524 2.07 29.98 -1.79
C ILE A 524 3.55 29.76 -1.48
N GLY A 525 3.89 29.68 -0.19
CA GLY A 525 5.16 29.13 0.30
C GLY A 525 4.96 27.75 0.91
N ILE A 526 5.92 26.85 0.73
CA ILE A 526 6.00 25.58 1.47
C ILE A 526 7.23 25.65 2.38
N LEU A 527 7.01 25.64 3.69
CA LEU A 527 8.09 25.58 4.67
C LEU A 527 8.49 24.11 4.92
N GLN A 528 9.64 23.71 4.40
CA GLN A 528 10.21 22.41 4.68
C GLN A 528 10.95 22.43 6.02
N LEU A 529 10.45 21.67 7.01
CA LEU A 529 10.97 21.67 8.37
C LEU A 529 12.38 21.05 8.47
N SER A 530 12.73 20.15 7.55
CA SER A 530 14.05 19.51 7.48
C SER A 530 14.40 19.14 6.04
N ALA A 531 15.67 19.24 5.68
CA ALA A 531 16.19 18.78 4.39
C ALA A 531 16.44 17.26 4.36
N THR A 532 16.62 16.64 5.52
CA THR A 532 17.06 15.23 5.65
C THR A 532 15.99 14.29 6.19
N SER A 533 14.97 14.81 6.88
CA SER A 533 13.88 14.00 7.45
C SER A 533 13.08 13.29 6.37
N SER A 534 12.81 12.01 6.58
CA SER A 534 11.93 11.22 5.73
C SER A 534 10.49 11.72 5.81
N ALA A 535 10.00 12.08 7.00
CA ALA A 535 8.67 12.63 7.20
C ALA A 535 8.47 13.91 6.37
N THR A 536 9.39 14.88 6.49
CA THR A 536 9.34 16.12 5.68
C THR A 536 9.39 15.82 4.18
N ARG A 537 10.23 14.88 3.74
CA ARG A 537 10.35 14.54 2.31
C ARG A 537 9.05 13.96 1.77
N GLN A 538 8.39 13.10 2.53
CA GLN A 538 7.13 12.46 2.14
C GLN A 538 5.98 13.47 2.18
N SER A 539 5.69 14.08 3.31
CA SER A 539 4.56 15.00 3.48
C SER A 539 4.65 16.22 2.54
N ALA A 540 5.81 16.90 2.49
CA ALA A 540 6.03 17.99 1.54
C ALA A 540 6.02 17.51 0.08
N GLY A 541 6.41 16.27 -0.19
CA GLY A 541 6.40 15.66 -1.51
C GLY A 541 4.98 15.38 -2.00
N TRP A 542 4.12 14.80 -1.15
CA TRP A 542 2.70 14.57 -1.45
C TRP A 542 1.96 15.88 -1.69
N LEU A 543 2.26 16.92 -0.88
CA LEU A 543 1.73 18.26 -1.10
C LEU A 543 2.16 18.84 -2.44
N ARG A 544 3.46 18.79 -2.78
CA ARG A 544 3.98 19.25 -4.07
C ARG A 544 3.32 18.55 -5.24
N HIS A 545 3.07 17.24 -5.11
CA HIS A 545 2.33 16.49 -6.14
C HIS A 545 0.93 17.06 -6.34
N ARG A 546 0.15 17.30 -5.27
CA ARG A 546 -1.18 17.92 -5.37
C ARG A 546 -1.13 19.28 -6.04
N LEU A 547 -0.23 20.14 -5.58
CA LEU A 547 -0.10 21.51 -6.14
C LEU A 547 0.29 21.47 -7.62
N ASP A 548 1.28 20.63 -8.00
CA ASP A 548 1.78 20.54 -9.37
C ASP A 548 0.83 19.81 -10.32
N ARG A 549 0.22 18.72 -9.88
CA ARG A 549 -0.46 17.77 -10.77
C ARG A 549 -1.96 17.93 -10.75
N ASP A 550 -2.54 18.07 -9.55
CA ASP A 550 -3.98 18.11 -9.39
C ASP A 550 -4.54 19.53 -9.42
N TRP A 551 -3.97 20.44 -8.59
CA TRP A 551 -4.52 21.77 -8.41
C TRP A 551 -3.91 22.84 -9.33
N LYS A 552 -2.73 22.60 -9.92
CA LYS A 552 -2.00 23.55 -10.79
C LYS A 552 -1.73 24.90 -10.11
N LEU A 553 -1.38 24.85 -8.83
CA LEU A 553 -1.08 26.02 -8.03
C LEU A 553 0.44 26.19 -7.93
N PRO A 554 0.99 27.36 -8.33
CA PRO A 554 2.41 27.64 -8.22
C PRO A 554 2.81 27.85 -6.75
N PHE A 555 4.00 27.44 -6.39
CA PHE A 555 4.52 27.56 -5.01
C PHE A 555 6.02 27.84 -4.99
N THR A 556 6.51 28.28 -3.83
CA THR A 556 7.95 28.49 -3.54
C THR A 556 8.34 27.60 -2.35
N LEU A 557 9.43 26.86 -2.48
CA LEU A 557 10.00 26.11 -1.36
C LEU A 557 10.80 27.05 -0.46
N LEU A 558 10.59 26.94 0.83
CA LEU A 558 11.26 27.72 1.87
C LEU A 558 11.87 26.78 2.93
N THR A 559 12.98 27.16 3.47
CA THR A 559 13.63 26.55 4.64
C THR A 559 13.51 27.49 5.86
N PRO A 560 13.75 27.01 7.09
CA PRO A 560 13.83 27.90 8.25
C PRO A 560 14.84 29.04 8.07
N ALA A 561 15.98 28.80 7.42
CA ALA A 561 16.97 29.81 7.10
C ALA A 561 16.45 30.87 6.11
N ASP A 562 15.62 30.48 5.13
CA ASP A 562 14.99 31.40 4.21
C ASP A 562 13.99 32.33 4.92
N VAL A 563 13.25 31.79 5.89
CA VAL A 563 12.34 32.60 6.74
C VAL A 563 13.15 33.63 7.54
N ALA A 564 14.24 33.19 8.19
CA ALA A 564 15.11 34.11 8.92
C ALA A 564 15.76 35.17 8.02
N ALA A 565 16.00 34.87 6.75
CA ALA A 565 16.50 35.82 5.74
C ALA A 565 15.41 36.73 5.13
N GLY A 566 14.18 36.68 5.62
CA GLY A 566 13.07 37.55 5.20
C GLY A 566 12.36 37.15 3.90
N LYS A 567 12.53 35.91 3.44
CA LYS A 567 11.90 35.42 2.19
C LYS A 567 10.39 35.15 2.29
N LEU A 568 9.77 35.42 3.45
CA LEU A 568 8.31 35.43 3.59
C LEU A 568 7.65 36.64 2.90
N LYS A 569 8.43 37.65 2.52
CA LYS A 569 7.89 38.84 1.86
C LYS A 569 7.17 38.47 0.57
N GLY A 570 5.88 38.79 0.54
CA GLY A 570 4.99 38.55 -0.61
C GLY A 570 4.40 37.13 -0.64
N VAL A 571 4.69 36.27 0.31
CA VAL A 571 3.94 35.03 0.55
C VAL A 571 2.63 35.38 1.24
N GLU A 572 1.51 34.82 0.77
CA GLU A 572 0.15 35.06 1.30
C GLU A 572 -0.32 33.85 2.11
N VAL A 573 0.07 32.64 1.68
CA VAL A 573 -0.25 31.36 2.35
C VAL A 573 1.04 30.56 2.54
N LEU A 574 1.32 30.20 3.78
CA LEU A 574 2.46 29.35 4.12
C LEU A 574 1.96 27.98 4.54
N LEU A 575 2.27 26.96 3.73
CA LEU A 575 1.98 25.57 4.00
C LEU A 575 3.15 24.95 4.75
N THR A 576 2.88 24.34 5.88
CA THR A 576 3.90 23.72 6.74
C THR A 576 3.59 22.24 6.95
N PRO A 577 4.07 21.37 6.06
CA PRO A 577 3.92 19.92 6.14
C PRO A 577 4.59 19.31 7.38
N ASP A 578 4.37 18.00 7.58
CA ASP A 578 5.00 17.24 8.65
C ASP A 578 6.54 17.30 8.61
N GLY A 579 7.13 17.18 9.78
CA GLY A 579 8.58 17.14 9.99
C GLY A 579 8.96 17.47 11.44
N PRO A 580 10.24 17.44 11.77
CA PRO A 580 10.73 17.67 13.12
C PRO A 580 10.50 19.13 13.54
N SER A 581 9.46 19.38 14.32
CA SER A 581 8.98 20.71 14.74
C SER A 581 10.01 21.47 15.58
N LYS A 582 10.56 20.82 16.60
CA LYS A 582 11.54 21.47 17.52
C LYS A 582 12.86 21.82 16.85
N PRO A 583 13.51 20.93 16.07
CA PRO A 583 14.67 21.28 15.26
C PRO A 583 14.42 22.44 14.29
N ALA A 584 13.24 22.48 13.66
CA ALA A 584 12.87 23.57 12.77
C ALA A 584 12.68 24.89 13.54
N TYR A 585 12.04 24.85 14.72
CA TYR A 585 11.90 26.01 15.62
C TYR A 585 13.27 26.58 16.02
N ASP A 586 14.23 25.71 16.35
CA ASP A 586 15.57 26.13 16.70
C ASP A 586 16.35 26.69 15.50
N ALA A 587 16.17 26.09 14.32
CA ALA A 587 16.80 26.55 13.08
C ALA A 587 16.25 27.91 12.59
N LEU A 588 15.01 28.29 12.95
CA LEU A 588 14.47 29.62 12.70
C LEU A 588 15.26 30.71 13.44
N GLY A 589 15.85 30.41 14.59
CA GLY A 589 16.44 31.39 15.45
C GLY A 589 15.42 32.45 15.90
N ASP A 590 15.85 33.42 16.72
CA ASP A 590 14.95 34.50 17.19
C ASP A 590 14.42 35.33 16.04
N THR A 591 15.22 35.64 15.04
CA THR A 591 14.85 36.44 13.88
C THR A 591 13.77 35.76 13.04
N GLY A 592 13.96 34.48 12.73
CA GLY A 592 13.00 33.71 11.92
C GLY A 592 11.67 33.49 12.67
N ARG A 593 11.73 33.21 13.97
CA ARG A 593 10.52 33.10 14.83
C ARG A 593 9.72 34.41 14.86
N ALA A 594 10.40 35.52 15.13
CA ALA A 594 9.76 36.83 15.14
C ALA A 594 9.19 37.20 13.76
N ALA A 595 9.92 36.92 12.68
CA ALA A 595 9.47 37.17 11.32
C ALA A 595 8.20 36.38 10.98
N LEU A 596 8.14 35.10 11.33
CA LEU A 596 6.98 34.24 11.05
C LEU A 596 5.76 34.65 11.90
N GLN A 597 5.95 34.93 13.16
CA GLN A 597 4.92 35.44 14.05
C GLN A 597 4.35 36.78 13.55
N GLN A 598 5.22 37.70 13.13
CA GLN A 598 4.79 39.02 12.64
C GLN A 598 4.10 38.89 11.29
N TRP A 599 4.62 38.13 10.37
CA TRP A 599 4.02 37.83 9.08
C TRP A 599 2.58 37.31 9.23
N THR A 600 2.37 36.37 10.18
CA THR A 600 1.03 35.86 10.44
C THR A 600 0.12 36.94 10.99
N ARG A 601 0.58 37.77 11.98
CA ARG A 601 -0.21 38.88 12.56
C ARG A 601 -0.57 39.93 11.54
N ASP A 602 0.24 40.14 10.52
CA ASP A 602 0.05 41.16 9.48
C ASP A 602 -0.88 40.67 8.34
N GLY A 603 -1.48 39.52 8.45
CA GLY A 603 -2.46 39.02 7.49
C GLY A 603 -2.04 37.72 6.80
N GLY A 604 -0.88 37.15 7.10
CA GLY A 604 -0.44 35.87 6.56
C GLY A 604 -1.30 34.70 7.03
N ARG A 605 -1.53 33.73 6.14
CA ARG A 605 -2.26 32.51 6.44
C ARG A 605 -1.27 31.37 6.64
N TYR A 606 -1.15 30.92 7.88
CA TYR A 606 -0.38 29.74 8.24
C TYR A 606 -1.27 28.49 8.17
N VAL A 607 -0.87 27.48 7.41
CA VAL A 607 -1.58 26.19 7.30
C VAL A 607 -0.59 25.08 7.65
N GLY A 608 -0.81 24.38 8.76
CA GLY A 608 0.08 23.35 9.25
C GLY A 608 -0.60 22.05 9.58
N TRP A 609 0.14 20.95 9.52
CA TRP A 609 -0.32 19.64 9.98
C TRP A 609 0.81 18.84 10.62
N GLN A 610 0.44 17.97 11.58
CA GLN A 610 1.39 17.17 12.36
C GLN A 610 2.52 18.07 12.91
N GLY A 611 3.78 17.82 12.55
CA GLY A 611 4.91 18.66 12.95
C GLY A 611 4.79 20.15 12.57
N GLY A 612 4.06 20.47 11.49
CA GLY A 612 3.71 21.86 11.16
C GLY A 612 2.73 22.48 12.15
N THR A 613 1.78 21.69 12.67
CA THR A 613 0.86 22.12 13.75
C THR A 613 1.60 22.28 15.07
N GLU A 614 2.52 21.38 15.40
CA GLU A 614 3.40 21.51 16.57
C GLU A 614 4.26 22.79 16.51
N LEU A 615 4.82 23.09 15.33
CA LEU A 615 5.58 24.33 15.12
C LEU A 615 4.72 25.57 15.35
N ALA A 616 3.46 25.56 14.91
CA ALA A 616 2.52 26.67 15.17
C ALA A 616 2.29 26.84 16.68
N ALA A 617 2.15 25.76 17.44
CA ALA A 617 2.04 25.80 18.90
C ALA A 617 3.31 26.36 19.55
N LEU A 618 4.50 25.92 19.15
CA LEU A 618 5.79 26.45 19.62
C LEU A 618 5.95 27.96 19.34
N LEU A 619 5.40 28.43 18.24
CA LEU A 619 5.42 29.85 17.84
C LEU A 619 4.30 30.67 18.50
N GLY A 620 3.37 30.07 19.24
CA GLY A 620 2.21 30.77 19.80
C GLY A 620 1.24 31.26 18.76
N LEU A 621 1.11 30.58 17.62
CA LEU A 621 0.16 30.88 16.55
C LEU A 621 -1.19 30.19 16.75
N THR A 622 -1.39 29.50 17.86
CA THR A 622 -2.63 28.80 18.20
C THR A 622 -2.85 28.81 19.71
N THR A 623 -4.11 28.71 20.13
CA THR A 623 -4.52 28.41 21.52
C THR A 623 -4.87 26.93 21.72
N ALA A 624 -4.80 26.11 20.65
CA ALA A 624 -4.96 24.67 20.76
C ALA A 624 -3.78 24.05 21.52
N THR A 625 -4.08 23.00 22.28
CA THR A 625 -3.06 22.21 22.96
C THR A 625 -2.92 20.86 22.26
N LEU A 626 -1.68 20.41 22.14
CA LEU A 626 -1.33 19.15 21.53
C LEU A 626 -0.77 18.21 22.58
N THR A 627 -1.14 16.94 22.53
CA THR A 627 -0.55 15.87 23.33
C THR A 627 -0.21 14.70 22.40
N GLU A 628 0.87 14.00 22.70
CA GLU A 628 1.22 12.77 21.99
C GLU A 628 0.14 11.71 22.20
N PRO A 629 -0.17 10.89 21.18
CA PRO A 629 -1.16 9.83 21.31
C PRO A 629 -0.66 8.72 22.23
N THR A 630 -1.54 8.17 23.04
CA THR A 630 -1.30 6.96 23.80
C THR A 630 -1.92 5.73 23.15
N SER A 631 -2.75 5.96 22.14
CA SER A 631 -3.43 4.95 21.34
C SER A 631 -2.51 4.31 20.30
N ASP A 632 -2.87 3.09 19.85
CA ASP A 632 -2.26 2.42 18.72
C ASP A 632 -3.19 2.53 17.50
N ILE A 633 -2.89 3.46 16.60
CA ILE A 633 -3.71 3.77 15.43
C ILE A 633 -2.81 3.80 14.19
N PRO A 634 -2.53 2.63 13.59
CA PRO A 634 -1.66 2.54 12.41
C PRO A 634 -2.46 2.78 11.12
N GLY A 635 -2.77 4.04 10.79
CA GLY A 635 -3.43 4.37 9.53
C GLY A 635 -4.90 3.91 9.44
N THR A 636 -5.78 4.60 10.16
CA THR A 636 -7.18 4.26 10.40
C THR A 636 -8.09 5.43 10.04
N LEU A 637 -9.29 5.15 9.56
CA LEU A 637 -10.29 6.17 9.21
C LEU A 637 -11.34 6.30 10.31
N PHE A 638 -11.54 7.53 10.75
CA PHE A 638 -12.57 7.90 11.71
C PHE A 638 -13.62 8.78 11.04
N ARG A 639 -14.89 8.50 11.33
CA ARG A 639 -15.95 9.45 10.98
C ARG A 639 -15.85 10.67 11.88
N VAL A 640 -15.84 11.87 11.31
CA VAL A 640 -15.72 13.14 12.00
C VAL A 640 -16.89 14.06 11.70
N LYS A 641 -17.17 15.01 12.59
CA LYS A 641 -18.18 16.07 12.44
C LYS A 641 -17.52 17.32 11.85
N VAL A 642 -18.21 17.96 10.92
CA VAL A 642 -17.75 19.18 10.24
C VAL A 642 -18.67 20.34 10.56
N ASP A 643 -18.12 21.43 11.04
CA ASP A 643 -18.86 22.69 11.23
C ASP A 643 -19.14 23.35 9.88
N LYS A 644 -20.37 23.22 9.42
CA LYS A 644 -20.84 23.79 8.14
C LYS A 644 -20.90 25.30 8.11
N THR A 645 -20.68 25.99 9.23
CA THR A 645 -20.60 27.45 9.27
C THR A 645 -19.20 27.96 8.89
N SER A 646 -18.19 27.11 8.93
CA SER A 646 -16.83 27.43 8.50
C SER A 646 -16.69 27.44 6.98
N PRO A 647 -16.05 28.44 6.38
CA PRO A 647 -15.71 28.42 4.95
C PRO A 647 -14.82 27.25 4.53
N LEU A 648 -14.06 26.68 5.44
CA LEU A 648 -13.25 25.47 5.17
C LEU A 648 -14.12 24.24 4.87
N ALA A 649 -15.41 24.27 5.24
CA ALA A 649 -16.35 23.18 5.04
C ALA A 649 -17.08 23.21 3.69
N ASP A 650 -16.72 24.12 2.77
CA ASP A 650 -17.29 24.15 1.42
C ASP A 650 -16.98 22.84 0.70
N ASP A 651 -17.99 22.27 0.03
CA ASP A 651 -17.94 20.98 -0.64
C ASP A 651 -17.57 19.76 0.25
N VAL A 652 -17.53 19.96 1.57
CA VAL A 652 -17.39 18.90 2.56
C VAL A 652 -18.72 18.68 3.25
N GLY A 653 -19.23 17.48 3.38
CA GLY A 653 -20.50 17.19 4.06
C GLY A 653 -20.51 17.64 5.53
N ALA A 654 -21.63 17.43 6.24
CA ALA A 654 -21.69 17.62 7.69
C ALA A 654 -20.87 16.57 8.46
N THR A 655 -20.52 15.51 7.80
CA THR A 655 -19.57 14.48 8.26
C THR A 655 -18.53 14.22 7.17
N ALA A 656 -17.35 13.80 7.59
CA ALA A 656 -16.25 13.39 6.71
C ALA A 656 -15.51 12.20 7.33
N TRP A 657 -14.52 11.69 6.62
CA TRP A 657 -13.63 10.64 7.09
C TRP A 657 -12.24 11.21 7.27
N ASN A 658 -11.72 11.17 8.49
CA ASN A 658 -10.37 11.62 8.80
C ASN A 658 -9.43 10.42 8.93
N PHE A 659 -8.36 10.45 8.18
CA PHE A 659 -7.30 9.45 8.27
C PHE A 659 -6.35 9.85 9.40
N THR A 660 -6.03 8.92 10.28
CA THR A 660 -5.19 9.13 11.47
C THR A 660 -4.14 8.03 11.55
N SER A 661 -2.89 8.41 11.77
CA SER A 661 -1.76 7.48 11.89
C SER A 661 -0.74 8.02 12.89
N TYR A 662 -0.89 7.63 14.17
CA TYR A 662 -0.04 8.09 15.28
C TYR A 662 0.04 9.63 15.39
N ASP A 663 -1.05 10.30 15.09
CA ASP A 663 -1.11 11.76 15.05
C ASP A 663 -1.34 12.37 16.44
N PRO A 664 -0.88 13.59 16.71
CA PRO A 664 -1.10 14.25 17.99
C PRO A 664 -2.59 14.48 18.28
N VAL A 665 -2.98 14.33 19.54
CA VAL A 665 -4.33 14.63 20.02
C VAL A 665 -4.46 16.14 20.25
N MET A 666 -5.34 16.81 19.48
CA MET A 666 -5.50 18.24 19.51
C MET A 666 -6.77 18.64 20.28
N LYS A 667 -6.64 19.49 21.30
CA LYS A 667 -7.76 20.07 22.06
C LYS A 667 -7.83 21.57 21.85
N ALA A 668 -9.01 22.09 21.52
CA ALA A 668 -9.24 23.52 21.34
C ALA A 668 -10.59 23.92 21.93
N SER A 669 -10.66 25.11 22.49
CA SER A 669 -11.90 25.74 23.03
C SER A 669 -12.60 26.64 22.03
N SER A 670 -11.95 27.00 20.91
CA SER A 670 -12.50 27.89 19.88
C SER A 670 -11.92 27.53 18.50
N GLY A 671 -12.64 27.90 17.45
CA GLY A 671 -12.18 27.71 16.06
C GLY A 671 -12.17 26.25 15.60
N VAL A 672 -12.88 25.33 16.24
CA VAL A 672 -12.96 23.95 15.85
C VAL A 672 -13.82 23.82 14.60
N VAL A 673 -13.21 23.39 13.50
CA VAL A 673 -13.87 23.15 12.20
C VAL A 673 -14.26 21.69 12.03
N VAL A 674 -13.36 20.78 12.43
CA VAL A 674 -13.61 19.34 12.36
C VAL A 674 -13.29 18.72 13.71
N SER A 675 -14.20 17.87 14.20
CA SER A 675 -14.06 17.21 15.50
C SER A 675 -14.42 15.74 15.45
N TYR A 676 -13.75 14.94 16.27
CA TYR A 676 -14.17 13.57 16.53
C TYR A 676 -15.47 13.56 17.35
N PRO A 677 -16.45 12.69 17.03
CA PRO A 677 -17.59 12.45 17.89
C PRO A 677 -17.14 11.95 19.26
N LYS A 678 -17.98 12.09 20.30
CA LYS A 678 -17.74 11.37 21.56
C LYS A 678 -17.86 9.89 21.31
N THR A 679 -17.14 9.09 22.08
CA THR A 679 -17.08 7.62 21.91
C THR A 679 -18.41 6.91 22.21
N ASP A 680 -19.27 7.51 23.05
CA ASP A 680 -20.64 7.04 23.33
C ASP A 680 -21.68 7.51 22.31
N SER A 681 -21.27 8.28 21.33
CA SER A 681 -22.16 8.76 20.26
C SER A 681 -22.42 7.66 19.21
N PRO A 682 -23.63 7.53 18.68
CA PRO A 682 -23.90 6.67 17.52
C PRO A 682 -23.15 7.09 16.25
N ASP A 683 -22.56 8.29 16.28
CA ASP A 683 -21.73 8.81 15.19
C ASP A 683 -20.28 8.34 15.27
N TRP A 684 -19.85 7.71 16.39
CA TRP A 684 -18.54 7.12 16.50
C TRP A 684 -18.43 5.89 15.59
N PHE A 685 -17.55 5.96 14.62
CA PHE A 685 -17.30 4.84 13.70
C PHE A 685 -15.84 4.85 13.26
N VAL A 686 -15.26 3.67 13.23
CA VAL A 686 -13.87 3.41 12.89
C VAL A 686 -13.80 2.40 11.75
N SER A 687 -12.94 2.65 10.77
CA SER A 687 -12.57 1.72 9.72
C SER A 687 -11.06 1.45 9.82
N GLY A 688 -10.70 0.20 9.95
CA GLY A 688 -9.33 -0.23 10.20
C GLY A 688 -9.08 -0.61 11.68
N PHE A 689 -7.82 -0.83 12.02
CA PHE A 689 -7.40 -1.19 13.38
C PHE A 689 -7.26 0.05 14.28
N GLU A 690 -7.70 -0.06 15.53
CA GLU A 690 -7.40 0.90 16.59
C GLU A 690 -7.29 0.20 17.94
N GLU A 691 -6.44 0.71 18.81
CA GLU A 691 -6.39 0.36 20.23
C GLU A 691 -6.23 1.66 21.04
N GLY A 692 -7.18 1.93 21.92
CA GLY A 692 -7.15 3.14 22.76
C GLY A 692 -7.62 4.43 22.09
N ALA A 693 -8.23 4.38 20.90
CA ALA A 693 -8.72 5.55 20.16
C ALA A 693 -9.76 6.40 20.89
N SER A 694 -10.27 5.93 22.05
CA SER A 694 -11.18 6.69 22.90
C SER A 694 -10.62 8.05 23.34
N GLU A 695 -9.31 8.23 23.36
CA GLU A 695 -8.66 9.51 23.66
C GLU A 695 -8.97 10.62 22.64
N LEU A 696 -9.32 10.24 21.39
CA LEU A 696 -9.73 11.17 20.34
C LEU A 696 -11.16 11.69 20.56
N GLY A 697 -11.98 11.01 21.35
CA GLY A 697 -13.39 11.32 21.52
C GLY A 697 -13.65 12.76 22.00
N GLY A 698 -14.35 13.54 21.17
CA GLY A 698 -14.65 14.97 21.43
C GLY A 698 -13.49 15.93 21.21
N THR A 699 -12.36 15.49 20.67
CA THR A 699 -11.21 16.34 20.36
C THR A 699 -11.32 16.96 18.96
N ALA A 700 -10.44 17.93 18.66
CA ALA A 700 -10.42 18.59 17.37
C ALA A 700 -9.52 17.84 16.38
N ALA A 701 -9.97 17.67 15.14
CA ALA A 701 -9.15 17.21 14.02
C ALA A 701 -8.61 18.40 13.20
N VAL A 702 -9.43 19.48 13.07
CA VAL A 702 -9.02 20.70 12.36
C VAL A 702 -9.49 21.92 13.16
N VAL A 703 -8.60 22.89 13.31
CA VAL A 703 -8.92 24.20 13.91
C VAL A 703 -8.55 25.31 12.95
N ASP A 704 -9.27 26.41 13.04
CA ASP A 704 -9.10 27.63 12.28
C ASP A 704 -9.19 28.83 13.23
N GLN A 705 -8.07 29.44 13.54
CA GLN A 705 -7.98 30.49 14.58
C GLN A 705 -7.37 31.76 14.05
N PRO A 706 -7.92 32.94 14.42
CA PRO A 706 -7.35 34.24 14.06
C PRO A 706 -6.05 34.49 14.81
N VAL A 707 -5.06 35.09 14.14
CA VAL A 707 -3.76 35.52 14.70
C VAL A 707 -3.46 36.93 14.20
N GLY A 708 -3.89 37.96 14.97
CA GLY A 708 -3.84 39.35 14.51
C GLY A 708 -4.78 39.57 13.34
N ALA A 709 -4.29 40.13 12.23
CA ALA A 709 -5.05 40.26 10.98
C ALA A 709 -5.01 38.97 10.10
N GLY A 710 -4.15 38.05 10.42
CA GLY A 710 -4.06 36.76 9.70
C GLY A 710 -4.70 35.62 10.47
N ARG A 711 -4.29 34.41 10.15
CA ARG A 711 -4.91 33.19 10.72
C ARG A 711 -4.01 31.98 10.70
N SER A 712 -4.33 31.02 11.55
CA SER A 712 -3.69 29.72 11.65
C SER A 712 -4.74 28.62 11.43
N VAL A 713 -4.58 27.83 10.36
CA VAL A 713 -5.40 26.66 10.05
C VAL A 713 -4.56 25.42 10.31
N LEU A 714 -4.96 24.61 11.26
CA LEU A 714 -4.15 23.49 11.76
C LEU A 714 -4.93 22.19 11.71
N PHE A 715 -4.26 21.18 11.18
CA PHE A 715 -4.75 19.81 11.15
C PHE A 715 -3.92 18.97 12.14
N ALA A 716 -4.57 18.13 12.91
CA ALA A 716 -3.88 17.19 13.79
C ALA A 716 -3.18 16.10 12.95
N ALA A 717 -3.87 15.57 11.95
CA ALA A 717 -3.38 14.53 11.05
C ALA A 717 -2.96 15.09 9.68
N GLU A 718 -2.26 14.27 8.87
CA GLU A 718 -1.92 14.58 7.47
C GLU A 718 -3.20 14.65 6.60
N PRO A 719 -3.61 15.82 6.11
CA PRO A 719 -4.85 15.94 5.33
C PRO A 719 -4.74 15.39 3.91
N ASN A 720 -3.52 15.15 3.44
CA ASN A 720 -3.19 14.72 2.09
C ASN A 720 -2.31 13.47 2.09
N PHE A 721 -2.56 12.53 2.99
CA PHE A 721 -1.73 11.34 3.14
C PHE A 721 -1.60 10.59 1.81
N ARG A 722 -0.37 10.44 1.32
CA ARG A 722 0.00 9.78 0.06
C ARG A 722 -0.87 10.19 -1.15
N ALA A 723 -1.45 11.39 -1.12
CA ALA A 723 -2.38 11.91 -2.13
C ALA A 723 -3.56 10.97 -2.47
N PHE A 724 -4.03 10.18 -1.51
CA PHE A 724 -5.22 9.35 -1.70
C PHE A 724 -6.37 9.65 -0.71
N THR A 725 -6.14 10.48 0.31
CA THR A 725 -7.19 10.98 1.22
C THR A 725 -7.91 12.16 0.58
N ASP A 726 -8.62 11.90 -0.53
CA ASP A 726 -9.25 12.96 -1.34
C ASP A 726 -10.29 13.76 -0.53
N GLY A 727 -10.96 13.11 0.44
CA GLY A 727 -11.96 13.75 1.29
C GLY A 727 -11.40 14.85 2.19
N THR A 728 -10.26 14.62 2.85
CA THR A 728 -9.60 15.62 3.72
C THR A 728 -8.76 16.60 2.91
N ALA A 729 -8.27 16.21 1.74
CA ALA A 729 -7.57 17.11 0.83
C ALA A 729 -8.45 18.29 0.37
N THR A 730 -9.79 18.13 0.32
CA THR A 730 -10.74 19.21 0.05
C THR A 730 -10.67 20.30 1.14
N LEU A 731 -10.56 19.92 2.41
CA LEU A 731 -10.37 20.88 3.52
C LEU A 731 -9.05 21.65 3.38
N LEU A 732 -7.98 20.97 3.00
CA LEU A 732 -6.67 21.59 2.73
C LEU A 732 -6.76 22.56 1.53
N TYR A 733 -7.43 22.17 0.46
CA TYR A 733 -7.66 23.04 -0.69
C TYR A 733 -8.42 24.32 -0.31
N ASN A 734 -9.48 24.19 0.51
CA ASN A 734 -10.23 25.32 1.03
C ASN A 734 -9.39 26.20 1.97
N ALA A 735 -8.49 25.60 2.78
CA ALA A 735 -7.56 26.35 3.61
C ALA A 735 -6.56 27.18 2.79
N ILE A 736 -6.21 26.73 1.58
CA ILE A 736 -5.32 27.46 0.67
C ILE A 736 -6.06 28.60 -0.04
N LEU A 737 -7.25 28.33 -0.58
CA LEU A 737 -7.94 29.21 -1.52
C LEU A 737 -9.16 29.91 -0.94
N GLY A 738 -9.73 29.39 0.16
CA GLY A 738 -10.95 29.94 0.75
C GLY A 738 -10.81 31.38 1.21
N PRO A 739 -11.93 32.13 1.24
CA PRO A 739 -11.94 33.50 1.75
C PRO A 739 -11.66 33.54 3.25
N ASP A 740 -11.09 34.63 3.74
CA ASP A 740 -10.95 34.85 5.15
C ASP A 740 -12.35 35.07 5.78
N PRO A 741 -12.68 34.42 6.92
CA PRO A 741 -13.97 34.65 7.58
C PRO A 741 -14.10 36.09 7.98
N ALA A 742 -15.20 36.74 7.58
CA ALA A 742 -15.49 38.13 7.98
C ALA A 742 -15.68 38.20 9.50
N GLY A 743 -14.91 39.08 10.17
CA GLY A 743 -15.09 39.44 11.58
C GLY A 743 -14.24 38.63 12.60
N ALA A 744 -13.18 38.03 12.21
CA ALA A 744 -12.25 37.38 13.15
C ALA A 744 -11.66 38.41 14.13
N GLN A 745 -11.92 38.25 15.43
CA GLN A 745 -11.27 39.06 16.48
C GLN A 745 -9.93 38.42 16.87
N ALA A 746 -8.89 39.23 17.02
CA ALA A 746 -7.59 38.79 17.47
C ALA A 746 -7.67 38.08 18.85
N PRO A 747 -6.95 36.94 19.04
CA PRO A 747 -6.84 36.32 20.36
C PRO A 747 -6.26 37.29 21.38
N GLN A 748 -6.75 37.24 22.63
CA GLN A 748 -6.19 38.06 23.72
C GLN A 748 -4.73 37.66 23.97
N ALA A 749 -3.84 38.62 24.13
CA ALA A 749 -2.39 38.44 24.30
C ALA A 749 -2.00 37.45 25.42
N GLY A 750 -2.84 37.28 26.45
CA GLY A 750 -2.62 36.35 27.54
C GLY A 750 -2.79 34.86 27.15
N ALA A 751 -3.63 34.53 26.14
CA ALA A 751 -3.83 33.16 25.69
C ALA A 751 -2.67 32.65 24.83
N THR A 752 -2.12 33.57 23.99
CA THR A 752 -0.93 33.21 23.15
C THR A 752 0.33 33.00 24.01
N ALA A 753 0.50 33.79 25.10
CA ALA A 753 1.63 33.60 26.00
C ALA A 753 1.56 32.25 26.74
N LYS A 754 0.35 31.85 27.17
CA LYS A 754 0.16 30.55 27.86
C LYS A 754 0.34 29.35 26.92
N ALA A 755 -0.13 29.43 25.68
CA ALA A 755 0.05 28.39 24.68
C ALA A 755 1.54 28.26 24.28
N ALA A 756 2.26 29.39 24.14
CA ALA A 756 3.69 29.40 23.87
C ALA A 756 4.50 28.84 25.03
N GLU A 757 4.11 29.11 26.29
CA GLU A 757 4.74 28.55 27.47
C GLU A 757 4.51 27.04 27.58
N GLN A 758 3.30 26.56 27.29
CA GLN A 758 3.01 25.11 27.24
C GLN A 758 3.76 24.42 26.08
N ALA A 759 3.78 25.06 24.90
CA ALA A 759 4.49 24.51 23.75
C ALA A 759 6.02 24.50 23.93
N ALA A 760 6.57 25.51 24.61
CA ALA A 760 8.00 25.57 24.97
C ALA A 760 8.41 24.48 25.98
N ALA A 761 7.44 23.89 26.70
CA ALA A 761 7.67 22.78 27.62
C ALA A 761 7.68 21.40 26.95
N LEU A 762 7.35 21.33 25.63
CA LEU A 762 7.44 20.06 24.89
C LEU A 762 8.90 19.60 24.82
N PRO A 763 9.21 18.40 25.26
CA PRO A 763 10.57 17.90 25.27
C PRO A 763 11.11 17.69 23.84
N SER A 764 12.39 17.97 23.65
CA SER A 764 13.08 17.67 22.39
C SER A 764 14.04 16.50 22.63
N TYR A 765 13.79 15.39 21.95
CA TYR A 765 14.58 14.17 22.10
C TYR A 765 15.15 13.75 20.75
N GLU A 766 16.47 13.84 20.65
CA GLU A 766 17.21 13.35 19.50
C GLU A 766 17.90 11.99 19.77
N SER A 767 17.70 11.45 20.96
CA SER A 767 18.35 10.21 21.35
C SER A 767 17.71 9.00 20.66
N PRO A 768 18.48 8.19 19.93
CA PRO A 768 17.96 7.00 19.29
C PRO A 768 17.57 5.94 20.32
N ILE A 769 16.51 5.21 20.02
CA ILE A 769 16.12 4.00 20.76
C ILE A 769 17.14 2.91 20.43
N ARG A 770 17.62 2.17 21.42
CA ARG A 770 18.58 1.08 21.21
C ARG A 770 18.09 -0.22 21.83
N VAL A 771 18.14 -1.28 21.05
CA VAL A 771 17.82 -2.64 21.49
C VAL A 771 19.00 -3.54 21.18
N SER A 772 19.49 -4.26 22.17
CA SER A 772 20.57 -5.23 22.01
C SER A 772 20.10 -6.60 22.40
N VAL A 773 20.22 -7.58 21.52
CA VAL A 773 19.81 -8.95 21.73
C VAL A 773 20.91 -9.93 21.40
N LYS A 774 20.83 -11.17 21.91
CA LYS A 774 21.74 -12.23 21.47
C LYS A 774 21.52 -12.50 19.96
N ALA A 775 22.57 -12.87 19.24
CA ALA A 775 22.47 -13.14 17.80
C ALA A 775 21.40 -14.21 17.46
N ALA A 776 21.18 -15.18 18.33
CA ALA A 776 20.13 -16.19 18.17
C ALA A 776 18.70 -15.62 18.23
N ASP A 777 18.52 -14.43 18.80
CA ASP A 777 17.24 -13.77 18.93
C ASP A 777 17.05 -12.65 17.90
N ALA A 778 18.03 -12.41 17.04
CA ALA A 778 18.03 -11.28 16.11
C ALA A 778 16.82 -11.29 15.16
N VAL A 779 16.48 -12.44 14.61
CA VAL A 779 15.34 -12.57 13.70
C VAL A 779 14.03 -12.21 14.40
N ARG A 780 13.83 -12.71 15.62
CA ARG A 780 12.63 -12.39 16.41
C ARG A 780 12.58 -10.92 16.82
N ALA A 781 13.71 -10.35 17.18
CA ALA A 781 13.80 -8.93 17.52
C ALA A 781 13.51 -8.03 16.33
N SER A 782 14.07 -8.32 15.16
CA SER A 782 13.77 -7.57 13.94
C SER A 782 12.31 -7.71 13.51
N SER A 783 11.68 -8.86 13.75
CA SER A 783 10.25 -9.04 13.54
C SER A 783 9.41 -8.13 14.44
N VAL A 784 9.74 -8.06 15.73
CA VAL A 784 9.07 -7.16 16.69
C VAL A 784 9.25 -5.70 16.24
N LEU A 785 10.46 -5.30 15.85
CA LEU A 785 10.72 -3.93 15.38
C LEU A 785 9.93 -3.60 14.12
N ARG A 786 9.83 -4.54 13.17
CA ARG A 786 8.97 -4.37 11.99
C ARG A 786 7.49 -4.22 12.36
N SER A 787 7.01 -5.04 13.28
CA SER A 787 5.60 -5.02 13.68
C SER A 787 5.12 -3.70 14.30
N VAL A 788 6.05 -2.86 14.71
CA VAL A 788 5.77 -1.51 15.23
C VAL A 788 6.20 -0.39 14.26
N GLY A 789 6.54 -0.74 13.02
CA GLY A 789 6.97 0.24 12.01
C GLY A 789 8.34 0.89 12.28
N ALA A 790 9.15 0.29 13.15
CA ALA A 790 10.45 0.84 13.46
C ALA A 790 11.39 0.78 12.26
N GLN A 791 12.15 1.84 12.04
CA GLN A 791 13.31 1.86 11.14
C GLN A 791 14.58 1.83 11.97
N TRP A 792 15.55 1.00 11.60
CA TRP A 792 16.76 0.81 12.39
C TRP A 792 18.00 0.56 11.55
N ALA A 793 19.17 0.83 12.16
CA ALA A 793 20.45 0.32 11.71
C ALA A 793 20.88 -0.84 12.62
N GLU A 794 21.45 -1.89 12.04
CA GLU A 794 21.93 -3.06 12.78
C GLU A 794 23.45 -3.08 12.87
N ARG A 795 23.98 -3.41 14.04
CA ARG A 795 25.42 -3.64 14.26
C ARG A 795 25.61 -4.95 15.01
N ARG A 796 26.59 -5.75 14.62
CA ARG A 796 26.92 -7.02 15.27
C ARG A 796 28.31 -6.96 15.89
N SER A 797 28.40 -7.35 17.15
CA SER A 797 29.67 -7.49 17.84
C SER A 797 29.58 -8.50 19.00
N GLY A 798 30.55 -9.40 19.12
CA GLY A 798 30.65 -10.32 20.26
C GLY A 798 29.45 -11.25 20.48
N GLY A 799 28.76 -11.69 19.41
CA GLY A 799 27.57 -12.52 19.52
C GLY A 799 26.29 -11.78 19.94
N VAL A 800 26.31 -10.45 19.91
CA VAL A 800 25.20 -9.55 20.18
C VAL A 800 24.86 -8.76 18.93
N VAL A 801 23.57 -8.56 18.71
CA VAL A 801 23.04 -7.69 17.66
C VAL A 801 22.44 -6.45 18.31
N HIS A 802 22.91 -5.29 17.86
CA HIS A 802 22.49 -3.98 18.34
C HIS A 802 21.63 -3.30 17.30
N TYR A 803 20.38 -3.07 17.59
CA TYR A 803 19.46 -2.27 16.78
C TYR A 803 19.49 -0.83 17.28
N VAL A 804 19.79 0.10 16.39
CA VAL A 804 19.71 1.54 16.63
C VAL A 804 18.50 2.04 15.85
N ILE A 805 17.43 2.33 16.55
CA ILE A 805 16.15 2.69 15.99
C ILE A 805 16.09 4.22 15.88
N ASP A 806 15.69 4.71 14.72
CA ASP A 806 15.55 6.13 14.50
C ASP A 806 14.36 6.69 15.28
N ASN A 807 14.53 7.87 15.85
CA ASN A 807 13.46 8.63 16.50
C ASN A 807 13.35 9.99 15.83
N PRO A 808 12.76 10.05 14.63
CA PRO A 808 12.78 11.26 13.80
C PRO A 808 12.03 12.45 14.39
N ARG A 809 11.14 12.21 15.36
CA ARG A 809 10.45 13.27 16.11
C ARG A 809 11.18 13.68 17.40
N GLY A 810 12.20 12.95 17.80
CA GLY A 810 12.88 13.18 19.08
C GLY A 810 11.97 12.99 20.30
N LEU A 811 11.00 12.05 20.21
CA LEU A 811 10.00 11.85 21.26
C LEU A 811 10.58 11.09 22.46
N PRO A 812 10.17 11.42 23.70
CA PRO A 812 10.50 10.60 24.87
C PRO A 812 9.82 9.23 24.84
N THR A 813 10.32 8.30 25.66
CA THR A 813 9.85 6.93 25.72
C THR A 813 8.33 6.78 25.89
N ASP A 814 7.77 7.58 26.79
CA ASP A 814 6.34 7.57 27.13
C ASP A 814 5.43 8.25 26.08
N HIS A 815 6.03 9.01 25.18
CA HIS A 815 5.32 9.69 24.11
C HIS A 815 5.61 9.10 22.72
N HIS A 816 6.59 8.19 22.63
CA HIS A 816 6.91 7.55 21.35
C HIS A 816 5.93 6.43 21.06
N PRO A 817 5.36 6.33 19.84
CA PRO A 817 4.26 5.42 19.51
C PRO A 817 4.47 3.97 19.95
N PHE A 818 5.70 3.49 19.93
CA PHE A 818 6.00 2.12 20.32
C PHE A 818 7.11 1.98 21.38
N ALA A 819 7.91 3.02 21.65
CA ALA A 819 9.07 2.89 22.53
C ALA A 819 8.70 2.43 23.94
N GLY A 820 7.64 2.97 24.51
CA GLY A 820 7.11 2.57 25.82
C GLY A 820 6.66 1.12 25.85
N ARG A 821 6.16 0.58 24.73
CA ARG A 821 5.68 -0.81 24.61
C ARG A 821 6.77 -1.79 24.17
N LEU A 822 7.85 -1.31 23.59
CA LEU A 822 8.90 -2.14 23.01
C LEU A 822 9.47 -3.20 23.98
N PRO A 823 9.77 -2.90 25.26
CA PRO A 823 10.21 -3.90 26.22
C PRO A 823 9.18 -5.02 26.42
N SER A 824 7.89 -4.68 26.45
CA SER A 824 6.79 -5.64 26.61
C SER A 824 6.66 -6.55 25.38
N LEU A 825 6.75 -5.98 24.19
CA LEU A 825 6.69 -6.71 22.92
C LEU A 825 7.87 -7.66 22.75
N ILE A 826 9.08 -7.22 23.07
CA ILE A 826 10.29 -8.05 23.08
C ILE A 826 10.12 -9.23 24.03
N LYS A 827 9.63 -8.98 25.24
CA LYS A 827 9.34 -10.03 26.23
C LYS A 827 8.26 -11.00 25.74
N LYS A 828 7.19 -10.49 25.13
CA LYS A 828 6.10 -11.32 24.55
C LYS A 828 6.62 -12.23 23.43
N ALA A 829 7.60 -11.77 22.66
CA ALA A 829 8.27 -12.57 21.64
C ALA A 829 9.26 -13.61 22.20
N GLY A 830 9.33 -13.78 23.51
CA GLY A 830 10.25 -14.73 24.18
C GLY A 830 11.72 -14.34 24.09
N ILE A 831 12.01 -13.05 23.89
CA ILE A 831 13.38 -12.53 23.80
C ILE A 831 13.79 -11.95 25.15
N VAL A 832 14.97 -12.31 25.62
CA VAL A 832 15.62 -11.66 26.76
C VAL A 832 16.66 -10.70 26.21
N PRO A 833 16.38 -9.37 26.18
CA PRO A 833 17.31 -8.42 25.61
C PRO A 833 18.57 -8.33 26.47
N VAL A 834 19.72 -8.11 25.85
CA VAL A 834 20.99 -7.81 26.52
C VAL A 834 20.92 -6.39 27.08
N ALA A 835 20.38 -5.45 26.33
CA ALA A 835 20.11 -4.10 26.77
C ALA A 835 18.96 -3.49 25.97
N VAL A 836 18.17 -2.62 26.59
CA VAL A 836 17.21 -1.72 25.94
C VAL A 836 17.47 -0.34 26.49
N THR A 837 17.82 0.60 25.63
CA THR A 837 17.95 2.02 25.96
C THR A 837 16.84 2.76 25.24
N LEU A 838 16.02 3.43 26.01
CA LEU A 838 14.94 4.27 25.53
C LEU A 838 15.35 5.74 25.71
N PRO A 839 14.79 6.68 24.92
CA PRO A 839 15.09 8.10 25.02
C PRO A 839 14.90 8.68 26.42
#